data_82e4f11154c30ba13016ab621c5dcb31
#
_entry.id   82e4f11154c30ba13016ab621c5dcb31
#
_cell.length_a   1.000
_cell.length_b   1.000
_cell.length_c   1.000
_cell.angle_alpha   90.00
_cell.angle_beta   90.00
_cell.angle_gamma   90.00
#
_symmetry.space_group_name_H-M   'P 1'
#
loop_
_entity.id
_entity.type
_entity.pdbx_description
1 polymer ?
#
loop_
_entity_poly.entity_id
_entity_poly.type
_entity_poly.pdbx_seq_one_letter_code
_entity_poly.pdbx_strand_id
1 'polypeptide(L)'
;MELKSYQKEVIADLARYLELVVELQSPAKAYQALWNEKNVLVGFGGMPNYVNVLPGVPHVCAKVPTGGGKTYIAASSLRTIFDAMPQRRAKAVVWLVPSEAILTQTRKALENPDHPYRQRLDVDFGGRVQVYSKEQALMGQNFTPSSVTEQLSLFVLSYDSFRTSKKEGRKAYQENGYLAEFAKWMDDPSVLLADTDETALIQVIRYLNPVVIVDESHHATSDLSVEMLQNFNPSFVFDLTATPKKKSNIISFVDAARLKKANMVKLPVIVYNRKSQADVYGDAIAIRAKLEAQAKREQETSGRYIRPIVLFQAQPRNNVDSTTYEKIKKTLVDGGIAEKEIAIKTGDKDELKNVDLLSPDCPIRYIITVNALKEGWDCPFAYVLATVANRTSTVDVEQILGRVLRLPYTQKNSSEVLNLSYVITSSADFHQTLEKVVAGLNSAGFSSRDYRAQDVDVPVMAPPTPEPEQLPIVTPPADEPDLPEVDGSDLKVRFEAAAQEAEQSVQDGTMQSDPMLSQALQQNKTYEDEISQADNTALSQAPSEVRDKMNQFRMNEEFADEASAVRFPQFMLETGPSLFSEAHETLELEHLEGGFSLRDKDAHVDFTTVNAEMARVDVDDSKDSTAKAWRLSGGDSAFFREWFNTQPSEKRLSLCKGIIKQKLSKMNCVNDRELDEYIDRVIGTMSEDQLSELEQSPYPYVVKIQGKVKELIAQHRSGVFDTWLEQDKISCLPNYALPAVISPTAFTSMVPKSLYTAEEDMNEYEFKVVWALSEMGNVKWWHRNISRLGFQINGPVHAYPDIIVMLHSGKILMVETKGDHLDNDESKEKAKIGDQWAKLAGKQYKYYMVFETKQPDYPGAYSLERFMEIVKGL
;
A
#
# COMPACT_ATOMS: atom_id res chain seq x y z
N MET A 1 -0.62 30.69 -9.06
CA MET A 1 -0.94 29.81 -7.91
C MET A 1 0.28 29.69 -7.03
N GLU A 2 0.15 29.91 -5.73
CA GLU A 2 1.28 29.75 -4.78
C GLU A 2 1.26 28.35 -4.16
N LEU A 3 2.45 27.86 -3.80
CA LEU A 3 2.61 26.62 -3.07
C LEU A 3 2.07 26.78 -1.64
N LYS A 4 1.27 25.84 -1.19
CA LYS A 4 0.84 25.72 0.21
C LYS A 4 2.03 25.34 1.10
N SER A 5 1.96 25.60 2.43
CA SER A 5 3.06 25.35 3.37
C SER A 5 3.59 23.92 3.29
N TYR A 6 2.71 22.92 3.34
CA TYR A 6 3.11 21.52 3.24
C TYR A 6 3.77 21.15 1.89
N GLN A 7 3.37 21.80 0.78
CA GLN A 7 4.00 21.59 -0.52
C GLN A 7 5.42 22.14 -0.55
N LYS A 8 5.64 23.29 0.10
CA LYS A 8 6.98 23.86 0.29
C LYS A 8 7.86 22.94 1.14
N GLU A 9 7.30 22.33 2.20
CA GLU A 9 8.00 21.36 3.04
C GLU A 9 8.41 20.11 2.24
N VAL A 10 7.52 19.55 1.41
CA VAL A 10 7.87 18.41 0.54
C VAL A 10 9.04 18.74 -0.38
N ILE A 11 9.06 19.94 -0.96
CA ILE A 11 10.15 20.39 -1.85
C ILE A 11 11.43 20.65 -1.03
N ALA A 12 11.32 21.17 0.18
CA ALA A 12 12.47 21.37 1.07
C ALA A 12 13.10 20.03 1.49
N ASP A 13 12.28 19.03 1.83
CA ASP A 13 12.74 17.66 2.12
C ASP A 13 13.47 17.05 0.92
N LEU A 14 12.94 17.24 -0.27
CA LEU A 14 13.60 16.81 -1.50
C LEU A 14 14.94 17.52 -1.73
N ALA A 15 14.98 18.83 -1.53
CA ALA A 15 16.22 19.62 -1.64
C ALA A 15 17.28 19.10 -0.67
N ARG A 16 16.89 18.91 0.61
CA ARG A 16 17.82 18.41 1.63
C ARG A 16 18.33 17.01 1.32
N TYR A 17 17.43 16.11 0.84
CA TYR A 17 17.83 14.78 0.41
C TYR A 17 18.88 14.85 -0.72
N LEU A 18 18.67 15.69 -1.72
CA LEU A 18 19.59 15.84 -2.85
C LEU A 18 20.95 16.41 -2.41
N GLU A 19 20.98 17.38 -1.50
CA GLU A 19 22.20 17.88 -0.88
C GLU A 19 22.96 16.73 -0.20
N LEU A 20 22.28 15.95 0.62
CA LEU A 20 22.86 14.79 1.30
C LEU A 20 23.37 13.72 0.32
N VAL A 21 22.70 13.50 -0.82
CA VAL A 21 23.20 12.60 -1.88
C VAL A 21 24.53 13.10 -2.43
N VAL A 22 24.66 14.41 -2.67
CA VAL A 22 25.92 15.01 -3.14
C VAL A 22 27.00 14.95 -2.07
N GLU A 23 26.67 15.22 -0.81
CA GLU A 23 27.60 15.18 0.31
C GLU A 23 28.13 13.76 0.60
N LEU A 24 27.22 12.79 0.68
CA LEU A 24 27.52 11.43 1.11
C LEU A 24 27.82 10.44 -0.03
N GLN A 25 27.63 10.86 -1.28
CA GLN A 25 27.81 10.06 -2.49
C GLN A 25 27.08 8.70 -2.45
N SER A 26 25.97 8.62 -1.70
CA SER A 26 25.20 7.40 -1.51
C SER A 26 23.72 7.72 -1.25
N PRO A 27 22.81 7.27 -2.12
CA PRO A 27 21.36 7.46 -1.91
C PRO A 27 20.84 6.88 -0.60
N ALA A 28 21.35 5.71 -0.20
CA ALA A 28 20.92 5.04 1.04
C ALA A 28 21.41 5.77 2.30
N LYS A 29 22.69 6.24 2.31
CA LYS A 29 23.21 7.04 3.44
C LYS A 29 22.49 8.38 3.53
N ALA A 30 22.21 9.02 2.40
CA ALA A 30 21.44 10.26 2.33
C ALA A 30 20.02 10.09 2.90
N TYR A 31 19.35 8.99 2.56
CA TYR A 31 18.04 8.67 3.10
C TYR A 31 18.06 8.49 4.62
N GLN A 32 19.02 7.76 5.14
CA GLN A 32 19.21 7.57 6.58
C GLN A 32 19.53 8.89 7.30
N ALA A 33 20.42 9.71 6.73
CA ALA A 33 20.79 11.01 7.29
C ALA A 33 19.58 11.96 7.34
N LEU A 34 18.77 12.03 6.28
CA LEU A 34 17.56 12.86 6.24
C LEU A 34 16.59 12.54 7.38
N TRP A 35 16.32 11.25 7.61
CA TRP A 35 15.41 10.83 8.69
C TRP A 35 16.02 11.03 10.07
N ASN A 36 17.33 10.84 10.22
CA ASN A 36 18.04 11.14 11.46
C ASN A 36 17.96 12.64 11.81
N GLU A 37 18.09 13.55 10.83
CA GLU A 37 17.89 15.00 11.05
C GLU A 37 16.47 15.33 11.55
N LYS A 38 15.48 14.53 11.16
CA LYS A 38 14.09 14.61 11.62
C LYS A 38 13.82 13.88 12.94
N ASN A 39 14.85 13.32 13.57
CA ASN A 39 14.76 12.48 14.78
C ASN A 39 13.86 11.24 14.60
N VAL A 40 13.82 10.67 13.38
CA VAL A 40 13.10 9.46 13.06
C VAL A 40 14.11 8.38 12.68
N LEU A 41 14.04 7.23 13.36
CA LEU A 41 14.92 6.09 13.08
C LEU A 41 14.60 5.48 11.69
N VAL A 42 15.63 4.97 11.03
CA VAL A 42 15.51 4.14 9.84
C VAL A 42 15.85 2.70 10.23
N GLY A 43 15.07 1.76 9.80
CA GLY A 43 15.09 0.38 10.26
C GLY A 43 14.13 0.19 11.44
N PHE A 44 14.44 -0.71 12.25
CA PHE A 44 13.74 -1.21 13.41
C PHE A 44 12.70 -0.27 14.09
N GLY A 45 11.40 -0.50 13.83
CA GLY A 45 10.29 0.29 14.40
C GLY A 45 10.12 1.70 13.83
N GLY A 46 11.06 2.17 13.00
CA GLY A 46 11.01 3.49 12.34
C GLY A 46 10.64 3.40 10.87
N MET A 47 11.27 4.27 10.06
CA MET A 47 11.11 4.22 8.61
C MET A 47 11.77 2.95 8.04
N PRO A 48 11.19 2.34 6.99
CA PRO A 48 11.82 1.21 6.31
C PRO A 48 13.23 1.56 5.80
N ASN A 49 14.11 0.57 5.74
CA ASN A 49 15.41 0.74 5.10
C ASN A 49 15.28 1.17 3.65
N TYR A 50 16.27 1.90 3.13
CA TYR A 50 16.32 2.27 1.72
C TYR A 50 16.41 1.03 0.83
N VAL A 51 15.54 0.95 -0.16
CA VAL A 51 15.51 -0.14 -1.14
C VAL A 51 16.15 0.36 -2.44
N ASN A 52 17.27 -0.26 -2.84
CA ASN A 52 18.01 0.13 -4.04
C ASN A 52 17.43 -0.57 -5.28
N VAL A 53 16.27 -0.10 -5.74
CA VAL A 53 15.57 -0.68 -6.92
C VAL A 53 16.33 -0.44 -8.22
N LEU A 54 17.02 0.69 -8.33
CA LEU A 54 17.81 1.10 -9.51
C LEU A 54 19.24 1.38 -9.04
N PRO A 55 20.19 0.44 -9.21
CA PRO A 55 21.54 0.60 -8.71
C PRO A 55 22.20 1.91 -9.16
N GLY A 56 22.71 2.68 -8.21
CA GLY A 56 23.37 3.96 -8.46
C GLY A 56 22.47 5.15 -8.79
N VAL A 57 21.15 4.95 -8.89
CA VAL A 57 20.19 6.02 -9.18
C VAL A 57 19.38 6.35 -7.91
N PRO A 58 19.40 7.61 -7.43
CA PRO A 58 18.53 8.00 -6.34
C PRO A 58 17.06 7.88 -6.74
N HIS A 59 16.31 7.02 -6.03
CA HIS A 59 14.90 6.75 -6.27
C HIS A 59 14.13 6.97 -4.97
N VAL A 60 13.34 8.02 -4.89
CA VAL A 60 12.64 8.44 -3.67
C VAL A 60 11.17 8.77 -3.91
N CYS A 61 10.42 8.77 -2.84
CA CYS A 61 8.97 8.91 -2.86
C CYS A 61 8.50 10.03 -1.91
N ALA A 62 7.54 10.83 -2.37
CA ALA A 62 6.73 11.68 -1.51
C ALA A 62 5.32 11.08 -1.36
N LYS A 63 4.91 10.79 -0.12
CA LYS A 63 3.55 10.38 0.21
C LYS A 63 2.66 11.59 0.31
N VAL A 64 1.76 11.78 -0.67
CA VAL A 64 0.81 12.89 -0.69
C VAL A 64 -0.59 12.36 -1.00
N PRO A 65 -1.58 12.53 -0.10
CA PRO A 65 -2.93 12.03 -0.32
C PRO A 65 -3.57 12.59 -1.59
N THR A 66 -4.62 11.92 -2.05
CA THR A 66 -5.45 12.41 -3.15
C THR A 66 -6.01 13.79 -2.83
N GLY A 67 -5.99 14.71 -3.79
CA GLY A 67 -6.36 16.11 -3.55
C GLY A 67 -5.22 17.01 -3.06
N GLY A 68 -4.04 16.45 -2.68
CA GLY A 68 -2.90 17.21 -2.17
C GLY A 68 -2.04 17.91 -3.23
N GLY A 69 -2.44 17.90 -4.51
CA GLY A 69 -1.73 18.62 -5.58
C GLY A 69 -0.40 17.99 -5.99
N LYS A 70 -0.32 16.66 -6.05
CA LYS A 70 0.87 15.89 -6.47
C LYS A 70 1.52 16.42 -7.74
N THR A 71 0.72 16.63 -8.78
CA THR A 71 1.20 17.14 -10.09
C THR A 71 1.83 18.53 -9.98
N TYR A 72 1.30 19.41 -9.11
CA TYR A 72 1.87 20.74 -8.88
C TYR A 72 3.17 20.68 -8.07
N ILE A 73 3.23 19.77 -7.09
CA ILE A 73 4.48 19.50 -6.35
C ILE A 73 5.54 19.00 -7.33
N ALA A 74 5.21 18.02 -8.20
CA ALA A 74 6.13 17.49 -9.19
C ALA A 74 6.68 18.58 -10.12
N ALA A 75 5.80 19.39 -10.70
CA ALA A 75 6.23 20.50 -11.57
C ALA A 75 7.15 21.50 -10.84
N SER A 76 6.81 21.84 -9.59
CA SER A 76 7.58 22.77 -8.77
C SER A 76 8.90 22.19 -8.24
N SER A 77 9.05 20.86 -8.24
CA SER A 77 10.27 20.18 -7.81
C SER A 77 11.37 20.13 -8.87
N LEU A 78 11.01 20.25 -10.15
CA LEU A 78 11.95 20.07 -11.26
C LEU A 78 13.13 21.03 -11.18
N ARG A 79 12.89 22.30 -10.84
CA ARG A 79 13.96 23.29 -10.67
C ARG A 79 14.96 22.84 -9.61
N THR A 80 14.47 22.44 -8.44
CA THR A 80 15.29 21.95 -7.32
C THR A 80 16.14 20.74 -7.73
N ILE A 81 15.56 19.79 -8.46
CA ILE A 81 16.26 18.59 -8.94
C ILE A 81 17.37 18.97 -9.92
N PHE A 82 17.09 19.82 -10.90
CA PHE A 82 18.10 20.23 -11.88
C PHE A 82 19.21 21.11 -11.30
N ASP A 83 18.90 21.95 -10.31
CA ASP A 83 19.90 22.77 -9.64
C ASP A 83 20.86 21.92 -8.78
N ALA A 84 20.38 20.84 -8.18
CA ALA A 84 21.23 19.87 -7.48
C ALA A 84 22.10 19.02 -8.42
N MET A 85 21.80 19.00 -9.71
CA MET A 85 22.50 18.18 -10.73
C MET A 85 22.99 19.04 -11.92
N PRO A 86 23.92 19.96 -11.72
CA PRO A 86 24.24 21.01 -12.69
C PRO A 86 24.97 20.54 -13.96
N GLN A 87 25.64 19.40 -13.94
CA GLN A 87 26.51 18.94 -15.02
C GLN A 87 25.79 18.10 -16.11
N ARG A 88 24.67 18.57 -16.65
CA ARG A 88 23.91 17.83 -17.67
C ARG A 88 23.93 18.52 -19.01
N ARG A 89 24.04 17.69 -20.06
CA ARG A 89 23.94 18.16 -21.45
C ARG A 89 22.53 18.64 -21.80
N ALA A 90 21.50 18.03 -21.23
CA ALA A 90 20.09 18.34 -21.52
C ALA A 90 19.23 18.29 -20.26
N LYS A 91 18.18 19.12 -20.24
CA LYS A 91 17.15 19.08 -19.22
C LYS A 91 15.95 18.28 -19.73
N ALA A 92 16.01 16.96 -19.56
CA ALA A 92 14.96 16.03 -20.00
C ALA A 92 14.20 15.45 -18.79
N VAL A 93 12.90 15.36 -18.93
CA VAL A 93 12.00 14.76 -17.94
C VAL A 93 11.10 13.73 -18.61
N VAL A 94 11.04 12.53 -18.07
CA VAL A 94 10.00 11.55 -18.41
C VAL A 94 8.96 11.57 -17.30
N TRP A 95 7.76 11.99 -17.65
CA TRP A 95 6.62 12.06 -16.73
C TRP A 95 5.67 10.90 -17.00
N LEU A 96 5.70 9.91 -16.10
CA LEU A 96 4.91 8.69 -16.21
C LEU A 96 3.58 8.80 -15.47
N VAL A 97 2.50 8.43 -16.15
CA VAL A 97 1.14 8.42 -15.59
C VAL A 97 0.46 7.07 -15.83
N PRO A 98 -0.50 6.65 -14.96
CA PRO A 98 -1.06 5.31 -14.99
C PRO A 98 -2.03 5.04 -16.15
N SER A 99 -2.74 6.04 -16.66
CA SER A 99 -3.79 5.84 -17.67
C SER A 99 -3.86 6.93 -18.73
N GLU A 100 -4.50 6.62 -19.86
CA GLU A 100 -4.70 7.56 -20.97
C GLU A 100 -5.55 8.79 -20.57
N ALA A 101 -6.49 8.64 -19.65
CA ALA A 101 -7.28 9.75 -19.13
C ALA A 101 -6.40 10.75 -18.37
N ILE A 102 -5.55 10.27 -17.47
CA ILE A 102 -4.59 11.09 -16.72
C ILE A 102 -3.53 11.66 -17.64
N LEU A 103 -3.04 10.88 -18.62
CA LEU A 103 -2.10 11.35 -19.64
C LEU A 103 -2.65 12.58 -20.38
N THR A 104 -3.87 12.49 -20.87
CA THR A 104 -4.52 13.59 -21.59
C THR A 104 -4.70 14.82 -20.70
N GLN A 105 -5.12 14.62 -19.45
CA GLN A 105 -5.31 15.71 -18.48
C GLN A 105 -3.98 16.38 -18.12
N THR A 106 -2.96 15.61 -17.78
CA THR A 106 -1.62 16.11 -17.41
C THR A 106 -0.98 16.85 -18.55
N ARG A 107 -1.05 16.29 -19.77
CA ARG A 107 -0.52 16.93 -20.97
C ARG A 107 -1.21 18.25 -21.26
N LYS A 108 -2.55 18.30 -21.27
CA LYS A 108 -3.30 19.55 -21.47
C LYS A 108 -2.93 20.61 -20.43
N ALA A 109 -2.74 20.23 -19.18
CA ALA A 109 -2.36 21.15 -18.12
C ALA A 109 -0.94 21.71 -18.31
N LEU A 110 0.01 20.88 -18.77
CA LEU A 110 1.40 21.28 -19.00
C LEU A 110 1.61 22.01 -20.34
N GLU A 111 0.75 21.77 -21.35
CA GLU A 111 0.77 22.47 -22.65
C GLU A 111 0.09 23.84 -22.58
N ASN A 112 -0.94 24.04 -21.75
CA ASN A 112 -1.71 25.27 -21.66
C ASN A 112 -0.94 26.39 -20.93
N PRO A 113 -0.55 27.50 -21.60
CA PRO A 113 0.20 28.60 -20.98
C PRO A 113 -0.53 29.27 -19.80
N ASP A 114 -1.86 29.23 -19.78
CA ASP A 114 -2.68 29.83 -18.72
C ASP A 114 -2.82 28.92 -17.50
N HIS A 115 -2.40 27.64 -17.62
CA HIS A 115 -2.51 26.71 -16.52
C HIS A 115 -1.41 26.91 -15.48
N PRO A 116 -1.71 26.89 -14.17
CA PRO A 116 -0.74 27.15 -13.11
C PRO A 116 0.51 26.24 -13.16
N TYR A 117 0.38 25.01 -13.62
CA TYR A 117 1.52 24.08 -13.73
C TYR A 117 2.49 24.54 -14.82
N ARG A 118 1.97 24.95 -15.97
CA ARG A 118 2.79 25.48 -17.07
C ARG A 118 3.43 26.80 -16.68
N GLN A 119 2.69 27.72 -16.10
CA GLN A 119 3.21 29.01 -15.61
C GLN A 119 4.36 28.83 -14.62
N ARG A 120 4.26 27.84 -13.73
CA ARG A 120 5.33 27.50 -12.80
C ARG A 120 6.60 27.09 -13.54
N LEU A 121 6.50 26.20 -14.52
CA LEU A 121 7.62 25.73 -15.32
C LEU A 121 8.23 26.88 -16.16
N ASP A 122 7.40 27.73 -16.74
CA ASP A 122 7.87 28.88 -17.52
C ASP A 122 8.66 29.87 -16.66
N VAL A 123 8.23 30.13 -15.42
CA VAL A 123 9.00 30.93 -14.47
C VAL A 123 10.34 30.26 -14.13
N ASP A 124 10.32 28.98 -13.81
CA ASP A 124 11.49 28.23 -13.35
C ASP A 124 12.54 28.00 -14.46
N PHE A 125 12.10 27.91 -15.73
CA PHE A 125 12.96 27.59 -16.88
C PHE A 125 12.99 28.69 -17.96
N GLY A 126 12.56 29.91 -17.61
CA GLY A 126 12.65 31.09 -18.48
C GLY A 126 11.82 31.00 -19.75
N GLY A 127 10.65 30.34 -19.69
CA GLY A 127 9.75 30.15 -20.82
C GLY A 127 10.21 29.11 -21.84
N ARG A 128 11.37 28.50 -21.65
CA ARG A 128 11.93 27.48 -22.54
C ARG A 128 11.49 26.06 -22.11
N VAL A 129 10.23 25.75 -22.34
CA VAL A 129 9.61 24.48 -21.96
C VAL A 129 8.85 23.89 -23.14
N GLN A 130 9.22 22.69 -23.53
CA GLN A 130 8.50 21.93 -24.56
C GLN A 130 7.95 20.63 -23.98
N VAL A 131 6.67 20.40 -24.19
CA VAL A 131 5.98 19.17 -23.81
C VAL A 131 5.82 18.31 -25.06
N TYR A 132 6.18 17.03 -24.95
CA TYR A 132 6.09 16.07 -26.04
C TYR A 132 5.11 14.96 -25.70
N SER A 133 4.20 14.65 -26.63
CA SER A 133 3.54 13.35 -26.65
C SER A 133 4.51 12.30 -27.24
N LYS A 134 4.18 11.03 -27.05
CA LYS A 134 4.96 9.94 -27.69
C LYS A 134 4.99 10.09 -29.21
N GLU A 135 3.87 10.44 -29.82
CA GLU A 135 3.73 10.61 -31.28
C GLU A 135 4.56 11.79 -31.79
N GLN A 136 4.55 12.92 -31.10
CA GLN A 136 5.35 14.09 -31.45
C GLN A 136 6.86 13.77 -31.37
N ALA A 137 7.29 13.08 -30.30
CA ALA A 137 8.66 12.65 -30.15
C ALA A 137 9.09 11.65 -31.26
N LEU A 138 8.22 10.68 -31.59
CA LEU A 138 8.48 9.73 -32.68
C LEU A 138 8.58 10.40 -34.05
N MET A 139 7.85 11.50 -34.28
CA MET A 139 7.91 12.25 -35.57
C MET A 139 9.00 13.33 -35.59
N GLY A 140 9.80 13.45 -34.54
CA GLY A 140 10.84 14.48 -34.45
C GLY A 140 10.30 15.91 -34.43
N GLN A 141 9.04 16.13 -34.05
CA GLN A 141 8.41 17.45 -34.10
C GLN A 141 9.00 18.37 -33.02
N ASN A 142 9.76 19.39 -33.43
CA ASN A 142 10.52 20.26 -32.55
C ASN A 142 11.46 19.50 -31.57
N PHE A 143 11.83 18.27 -31.93
CA PHE A 143 12.65 17.38 -31.15
C PHE A 143 13.94 17.05 -31.91
N THR A 144 14.96 17.84 -31.63
CA THR A 144 16.30 17.79 -32.26
C THR A 144 17.41 17.90 -31.20
N PRO A 145 18.63 17.51 -31.45
CA PRO A 145 19.75 17.69 -30.54
C PRO A 145 19.92 19.12 -30.01
N SER A 146 19.71 20.14 -30.84
CA SER A 146 19.76 21.54 -30.40
C SER A 146 18.59 21.91 -29.49
N SER A 147 17.36 21.49 -29.80
CA SER A 147 16.21 21.82 -29.00
C SER A 147 16.30 21.25 -27.59
N VAL A 148 16.77 20.00 -27.41
CA VAL A 148 16.88 19.38 -26.09
C VAL A 148 18.00 19.98 -25.21
N THR A 149 19.01 20.63 -25.83
CA THR A 149 20.07 21.31 -25.08
C THR A 149 19.66 22.69 -24.59
N GLU A 150 18.75 23.38 -25.28
CA GLU A 150 18.37 24.76 -25.02
C GLU A 150 17.14 24.93 -24.11
N GLN A 151 16.34 23.89 -23.97
CA GLN A 151 15.04 23.94 -23.28
C GLN A 151 14.82 22.77 -22.31
N LEU A 152 13.81 22.90 -21.45
CA LEU A 152 13.26 21.77 -20.69
C LEU A 152 12.40 20.93 -21.62
N SER A 153 12.78 19.67 -21.82
CA SER A 153 12.06 18.70 -22.63
C SER A 153 11.26 17.73 -21.74
N LEU A 154 9.94 17.83 -21.76
CA LEU A 154 9.02 17.02 -20.97
C LEU A 154 8.33 15.97 -21.83
N PHE A 155 8.58 14.69 -21.61
CA PHE A 155 7.91 13.57 -22.26
C PHE A 155 6.82 13.05 -21.32
N VAL A 156 5.56 13.36 -21.62
CA VAL A 156 4.42 12.86 -20.83
C VAL A 156 3.93 11.55 -21.46
N LEU A 157 4.07 10.45 -20.71
CA LEU A 157 3.93 9.10 -21.21
C LEU A 157 3.09 8.23 -20.27
N SER A 158 2.33 7.28 -20.81
CA SER A 158 1.68 6.26 -20.00
C SER A 158 2.63 5.08 -19.72
N TYR A 159 2.44 4.38 -18.61
CA TYR A 159 3.22 3.18 -18.28
C TYR A 159 3.20 2.15 -19.42
N ASP A 160 2.05 1.96 -20.07
CA ASP A 160 1.89 0.99 -21.15
C ASP A 160 2.60 1.38 -22.44
N SER A 161 3.02 2.63 -22.57
CA SER A 161 3.72 3.12 -23.77
C SER A 161 5.09 2.46 -23.99
N PHE A 162 5.78 2.08 -22.90
CA PHE A 162 7.15 1.52 -22.94
C PHE A 162 7.28 0.17 -22.22
N ARG A 163 6.27 -0.21 -21.46
CA ARG A 163 6.22 -1.47 -20.72
C ARG A 163 5.90 -2.61 -21.69
N THR A 164 6.86 -3.46 -22.00
CA THR A 164 6.67 -4.55 -22.95
C THR A 164 7.55 -5.76 -22.66
N SER A 165 6.95 -6.94 -22.77
CA SER A 165 7.67 -8.21 -22.81
C SER A 165 8.21 -8.56 -24.22
N LYS A 166 7.76 -7.85 -25.29
CA LYS A 166 8.21 -8.03 -26.69
C LYS A 166 8.57 -6.66 -27.27
N LYS A 167 9.86 -6.34 -27.29
CA LYS A 167 10.40 -5.07 -27.82
C LYS A 167 10.08 -4.85 -29.31
N GLU A 168 10.03 -5.94 -30.10
CA GLU A 168 9.88 -5.94 -31.55
C GLU A 168 8.55 -5.35 -32.05
N GLY A 169 7.51 -5.34 -31.24
CA GLY A 169 6.18 -4.82 -31.63
C GLY A 169 5.91 -3.35 -31.31
N ARG A 170 6.85 -2.63 -30.67
CA ARG A 170 6.59 -1.26 -30.20
C ARG A 170 7.44 -0.23 -30.91
N LYS A 171 6.78 0.75 -31.54
CA LYS A 171 7.41 1.83 -32.33
C LYS A 171 8.54 2.59 -31.60
N ALA A 172 8.49 2.69 -30.27
CA ALA A 172 9.52 3.39 -29.50
C ALA A 172 10.87 2.66 -29.46
N TYR A 173 10.91 1.35 -29.76
CA TYR A 173 12.10 0.50 -29.80
C TYR A 173 12.53 0.17 -31.24
N GLN A 174 11.84 0.69 -32.26
CA GLN A 174 12.14 0.44 -33.66
C GLN A 174 13.02 1.57 -34.22
N GLU A 175 13.78 1.25 -35.26
CA GLU A 175 14.47 2.21 -36.10
C GLU A 175 13.57 3.38 -36.51
N ASN A 176 14.09 4.60 -36.40
CA ASN A 176 13.32 5.80 -36.66
C ASN A 176 14.13 6.87 -37.38
N GLY A 177 13.95 6.96 -38.69
CA GLY A 177 14.66 7.93 -39.53
C GLY A 177 14.44 9.39 -39.16
N TYR A 178 13.33 9.76 -38.52
CA TYR A 178 13.10 11.12 -38.02
C TYR A 178 14.04 11.52 -36.86
N LEU A 179 14.68 10.56 -36.21
CA LEU A 179 15.59 10.77 -35.10
C LEU A 179 17.07 10.52 -35.48
N ALA A 180 17.38 10.36 -36.76
CA ALA A 180 18.72 10.08 -37.23
C ALA A 180 19.77 11.14 -36.86
N GLU A 181 19.37 12.40 -36.60
CA GLU A 181 20.28 13.44 -36.14
C GLU A 181 20.78 13.15 -34.71
N PHE A 182 19.99 12.50 -33.89
CA PHE A 182 20.39 12.12 -32.54
C PHE A 182 21.47 11.05 -32.54
N ALA A 183 21.41 10.06 -33.47
CA ALA A 183 22.44 9.04 -33.59
C ALA A 183 23.83 9.64 -33.84
N LYS A 184 23.89 10.73 -34.60
CA LYS A 184 25.14 11.48 -34.82
C LYS A 184 25.57 12.33 -33.64
N TRP A 185 24.66 12.70 -32.78
CA TRP A 185 24.90 13.52 -31.58
C TRP A 185 25.31 12.67 -30.35
N MET A 186 24.97 11.38 -30.34
CA MET A 186 25.34 10.43 -29.28
C MET A 186 26.81 10.01 -29.48
N ASP A 187 27.68 10.48 -28.60
CA ASP A 187 29.13 10.25 -28.65
C ASP A 187 29.63 9.09 -27.77
N ASP A 188 28.75 8.52 -26.93
CA ASP A 188 29.05 7.39 -26.06
C ASP A 188 28.11 6.20 -26.32
N PRO A 189 28.51 5.23 -27.16
CA PRO A 189 27.69 4.05 -27.44
C PRO A 189 27.48 3.11 -26.22
N SER A 190 28.32 3.21 -25.19
CA SER A 190 28.22 2.33 -24.00
C SER A 190 26.94 2.55 -23.21
N VAL A 191 26.32 3.70 -23.34
CA VAL A 191 25.04 4.04 -22.70
C VAL A 191 23.85 3.37 -23.38
N LEU A 192 23.96 2.99 -24.65
CA LEU A 192 22.86 2.50 -25.46
C LEU A 192 22.47 1.06 -25.11
N LEU A 193 21.22 0.70 -25.40
CA LEU A 193 20.73 -0.68 -25.30
C LEU A 193 21.29 -1.50 -26.48
N ALA A 194 21.93 -2.62 -26.19
CA ALA A 194 22.67 -3.43 -27.20
C ALA A 194 21.78 -3.94 -28.35
N ASP A 195 20.53 -4.32 -28.07
CA ASP A 195 19.63 -4.96 -29.04
C ASP A 195 18.58 -3.97 -29.60
N THR A 196 18.91 -2.68 -29.66
CA THR A 196 17.95 -1.65 -30.10
C THR A 196 18.67 -0.67 -31.01
N ASP A 197 18.04 -0.33 -32.14
CA ASP A 197 18.61 0.63 -33.11
C ASP A 197 18.88 1.98 -32.44
N GLU A 198 20.02 2.61 -32.79
CA GLU A 198 20.46 3.88 -32.19
C GLU A 198 19.52 5.05 -32.47
N THR A 199 18.71 4.98 -33.54
CA THR A 199 17.72 6.00 -33.90
C THR A 199 16.39 5.79 -33.17
N ALA A 200 16.22 4.70 -32.42
CA ALA A 200 15.00 4.43 -31.69
C ALA A 200 14.73 5.49 -30.60
N LEU A 201 13.48 5.89 -30.44
CA LEU A 201 13.10 6.90 -29.43
C LEU A 201 13.59 6.56 -28.03
N ILE A 202 13.55 5.28 -27.64
CA ILE A 202 14.05 4.86 -26.34
C ILE A 202 15.54 5.13 -26.16
N GLN A 203 16.36 4.95 -27.19
CA GLN A 203 17.80 5.25 -27.16
C GLN A 203 18.05 6.73 -26.95
N VAL A 204 17.29 7.58 -27.68
CA VAL A 204 17.39 9.03 -27.51
C VAL A 204 17.03 9.44 -26.08
N ILE A 205 15.89 8.97 -25.55
CA ILE A 205 15.47 9.26 -24.16
C ILE A 205 16.52 8.76 -23.18
N ARG A 206 17.01 7.54 -23.36
CA ARG A 206 18.05 6.92 -22.52
C ARG A 206 19.34 7.76 -22.51
N TYR A 207 19.77 8.24 -23.64
CA TYR A 207 20.97 9.05 -23.79
C TYR A 207 20.84 10.43 -23.15
N LEU A 208 19.62 11.00 -23.11
CA LEU A 208 19.33 12.24 -22.40
C LEU A 208 19.45 12.11 -20.89
N ASN A 209 19.54 10.91 -20.35
CA ASN A 209 19.65 10.60 -18.90
C ASN A 209 18.62 11.38 -18.07
N PRO A 210 17.29 11.18 -18.31
CA PRO A 210 16.24 12.05 -17.83
C PRO A 210 16.05 11.97 -16.32
N VAL A 211 15.41 13.00 -15.75
CA VAL A 211 14.69 12.90 -14.49
C VAL A 211 13.38 12.19 -14.78
N VAL A 212 13.03 11.18 -13.98
CA VAL A 212 11.76 10.47 -14.12
C VAL A 212 10.84 10.87 -12.98
N ILE A 213 9.67 11.41 -13.32
CA ILE A 213 8.56 11.66 -12.41
C ILE A 213 7.57 10.53 -12.57
N VAL A 214 7.21 9.85 -11.47
CA VAL A 214 6.25 8.75 -11.48
C VAL A 214 5.02 9.17 -10.69
N ASP A 215 3.94 9.51 -11.39
CA ASP A 215 2.67 9.87 -10.75
C ASP A 215 1.85 8.60 -10.47
N GLU A 216 1.29 8.49 -9.27
CA GLU A 216 0.58 7.31 -8.76
C GLU A 216 1.42 6.01 -8.90
N SER A 217 2.63 6.03 -8.36
CA SER A 217 3.64 4.96 -8.47
C SER A 217 3.18 3.58 -7.98
N HIS A 218 2.08 3.52 -7.22
CA HIS A 218 1.47 2.26 -6.79
C HIS A 218 0.96 1.39 -7.98
N HIS A 219 0.82 1.94 -9.17
CA HIS A 219 0.54 1.21 -10.40
C HIS A 219 1.82 0.67 -11.11
N ALA A 220 3.00 1.19 -10.76
CA ALA A 220 4.28 0.88 -11.43
C ALA A 220 5.10 -0.17 -10.66
N THR A 221 4.58 -1.38 -10.46
CA THR A 221 5.17 -2.33 -9.49
C THR A 221 5.56 -3.70 -10.00
N SER A 222 5.40 -3.96 -11.29
CA SER A 222 5.87 -5.22 -11.88
C SER A 222 7.36 -5.11 -12.22
N ASP A 223 8.04 -6.25 -12.35
CA ASP A 223 9.42 -6.33 -12.83
C ASP A 223 9.59 -5.64 -14.20
N LEU A 224 8.55 -5.70 -15.05
CA LEU A 224 8.47 -4.94 -16.30
C LEU A 224 8.51 -3.42 -16.10
N SER A 225 8.01 -2.92 -14.97
CA SER A 225 8.08 -1.48 -14.66
C SER A 225 9.49 -1.08 -14.24
N VAL A 226 10.19 -1.93 -13.51
CA VAL A 226 11.60 -1.72 -13.15
C VAL A 226 12.49 -1.76 -14.39
N GLU A 227 12.31 -2.75 -15.28
CA GLU A 227 13.00 -2.83 -16.57
C GLU A 227 12.76 -1.59 -17.43
N MET A 228 11.52 -1.11 -17.50
CA MET A 228 11.18 0.12 -18.22
C MET A 228 11.95 1.33 -17.66
N LEU A 229 12.02 1.48 -16.34
CA LEU A 229 12.79 2.54 -15.70
C LEU A 229 14.29 2.40 -16.01
N GLN A 230 14.85 1.20 -15.95
CA GLN A 230 16.24 0.92 -16.33
C GLN A 230 16.52 1.28 -17.79
N ASN A 231 15.56 1.01 -18.70
CA ASN A 231 15.70 1.35 -20.12
C ASN A 231 15.76 2.85 -20.36
N PHE A 232 15.14 3.69 -19.54
CA PHE A 232 15.27 5.14 -19.61
C PHE A 232 16.63 5.65 -19.12
N ASN A 233 17.41 4.85 -18.41
CA ASN A 233 18.66 5.28 -17.76
C ASN A 233 18.48 6.57 -16.97
N PRO A 234 17.58 6.61 -15.96
CA PRO A 234 17.25 7.83 -15.27
C PRO A 234 18.44 8.31 -14.43
N SER A 235 18.52 9.59 -14.26
CA SER A 235 19.48 10.23 -13.36
C SER A 235 18.94 10.40 -11.94
N PHE A 236 17.62 10.49 -11.85
CA PHE A 236 16.85 10.62 -10.62
C PHE A 236 15.42 10.15 -10.86
N VAL A 237 14.83 9.46 -9.88
CA VAL A 237 13.43 9.07 -9.92
C VAL A 237 12.71 9.65 -8.72
N PHE A 238 11.62 10.38 -8.98
CA PHE A 238 10.76 10.95 -7.97
C PHE A 238 9.33 10.43 -8.08
N ASP A 239 8.96 9.58 -7.15
CA ASP A 239 7.63 9.02 -7.03
C ASP A 239 6.71 9.94 -6.23
N LEU A 240 5.47 10.13 -6.71
CA LEU A 240 4.41 10.79 -5.96
C LEU A 240 3.21 9.86 -5.88
N THR A 241 2.79 9.52 -4.67
CA THR A 241 1.65 8.60 -4.49
C THR A 241 0.93 8.86 -3.18
N ALA A 242 -0.36 8.55 -3.15
CA ALA A 242 -1.14 8.54 -1.92
C ALA A 242 -0.82 7.31 -1.05
N THR A 243 -0.50 6.18 -1.68
CA THR A 243 -0.29 4.87 -1.05
C THR A 243 1.06 4.28 -1.45
N PRO A 244 2.16 4.69 -0.78
CA PRO A 244 3.47 4.13 -1.01
C PRO A 244 3.48 2.61 -0.76
N LYS A 245 4.26 1.88 -1.52
CA LYS A 245 4.47 0.44 -1.34
C LYS A 245 5.61 0.16 -0.37
N LYS A 246 5.74 -1.11 0.04
CA LYS A 246 6.82 -1.55 0.95
C LYS A 246 8.24 -1.23 0.44
N LYS A 247 8.40 -1.09 -0.90
CA LYS A 247 9.69 -0.76 -1.54
C LYS A 247 9.86 0.74 -1.84
N SER A 248 8.94 1.60 -1.43
CA SER A 248 9.03 3.04 -1.68
C SER A 248 9.90 3.73 -0.63
N ASN A 249 10.93 4.43 -1.07
CA ASN A 249 11.83 5.20 -0.21
C ASN A 249 11.20 6.56 0.10
N ILE A 250 10.38 6.63 1.13
CA ILE A 250 9.63 7.84 1.49
C ILE A 250 10.59 8.85 2.13
N ILE A 251 10.76 10.03 1.52
CA ILE A 251 11.56 11.14 2.06
C ILE A 251 10.70 12.25 2.68
N SER A 252 9.46 12.34 2.25
CA SER A 252 8.49 13.32 2.74
C SER A 252 7.10 12.75 2.72
N PHE A 253 6.25 13.21 3.63
CA PHE A 253 4.85 12.79 3.68
C PHE A 253 3.93 13.93 4.08
N VAL A 254 2.71 13.87 3.61
CA VAL A 254 1.63 14.78 3.97
C VAL A 254 0.49 13.95 4.54
N ASP A 255 0.00 14.31 5.71
CA ASP A 255 -1.17 13.69 6.33
C ASP A 255 -2.47 14.47 6.04
N ALA A 256 -3.60 13.87 6.38
CA ALA A 256 -4.91 14.45 6.19
C ALA A 256 -5.10 15.79 6.95
N ALA A 257 -4.53 15.89 8.14
CA ALA A 257 -4.61 17.08 8.97
C ALA A 257 -3.95 18.30 8.30
N ARG A 258 -2.79 18.11 7.66
CA ARG A 258 -2.11 19.16 6.90
C ARG A 258 -2.92 19.60 5.68
N LEU A 259 -3.58 18.66 4.98
CA LEU A 259 -4.47 18.98 3.87
C LEU A 259 -5.70 19.76 4.34
N LYS A 260 -6.32 19.37 5.45
CA LYS A 260 -7.44 20.10 6.04
C LYS A 260 -7.04 21.52 6.43
N LYS A 261 -5.92 21.69 7.15
CA LYS A 261 -5.39 23.01 7.54
C LYS A 261 -5.09 23.91 6.35
N ALA A 262 -4.63 23.31 5.23
CA ALA A 262 -4.39 24.03 3.99
C ALA A 262 -5.64 24.29 3.15
N ASN A 263 -6.82 23.89 3.63
CA ASN A 263 -8.11 23.98 2.93
C ASN A 263 -8.13 23.26 1.58
N MET A 264 -7.50 22.10 1.49
CA MET A 264 -7.47 21.30 0.27
C MET A 264 -8.61 20.30 0.19
N VAL A 265 -9.10 19.83 1.35
CA VAL A 265 -10.06 18.72 1.45
C VAL A 265 -11.17 19.00 2.45
N LYS A 266 -12.35 18.40 2.17
CA LYS A 266 -13.56 18.41 3.01
C LYS A 266 -13.51 17.24 3.98
N LEU A 267 -12.94 17.43 5.17
CA LEU A 267 -12.81 16.44 6.24
C LEU A 267 -13.44 16.96 7.53
N PRO A 268 -13.90 16.08 8.43
CA PRO A 268 -14.00 14.63 8.28
C PRO A 268 -15.06 14.20 7.28
N VAL A 269 -15.03 12.92 6.87
CA VAL A 269 -16.11 12.28 6.13
C VAL A 269 -17.16 11.82 7.13
N ILE A 270 -18.40 12.28 6.99
CA ILE A 270 -19.52 11.88 7.85
C ILE A 270 -20.28 10.73 7.18
N VAL A 271 -20.36 9.59 7.84
CA VAL A 271 -20.99 8.38 7.29
C VAL A 271 -22.28 8.09 8.04
N TYR A 272 -23.40 8.02 7.30
CA TYR A 272 -24.72 7.67 7.82
C TYR A 272 -25.17 6.31 7.27
N ASN A 273 -25.62 5.41 8.14
CA ASN A 273 -26.27 4.17 7.73
C ASN A 273 -27.78 4.27 7.89
N ARG A 274 -28.52 3.75 6.92
CA ARG A 274 -29.99 3.77 6.89
C ARG A 274 -30.57 2.35 6.73
N LYS A 275 -31.82 2.17 7.16
CA LYS A 275 -32.50 0.89 7.09
C LYS A 275 -33.01 0.55 5.70
N SER A 276 -33.30 1.55 4.88
CA SER A 276 -33.87 1.34 3.55
C SER A 276 -33.19 2.18 2.46
N GLN A 277 -33.28 1.72 1.23
CA GLN A 277 -32.84 2.50 0.06
C GLN A 277 -33.64 3.79 -0.09
N ALA A 278 -34.94 3.79 0.26
CA ALA A 278 -35.78 4.99 0.22
C ALA A 278 -35.25 6.10 1.13
N ASP A 279 -34.74 5.72 2.30
CA ASP A 279 -34.12 6.69 3.22
C ASP A 279 -32.80 7.23 2.67
N VAL A 280 -32.00 6.41 1.98
CA VAL A 280 -30.77 6.89 1.30
C VAL A 280 -31.09 7.93 0.24
N TYR A 281 -32.10 7.71 -0.59
CA TYR A 281 -32.53 8.71 -1.58
C TYR A 281 -33.02 9.98 -0.90
N GLY A 282 -33.91 9.83 0.09
CA GLY A 282 -34.51 10.94 0.83
C GLY A 282 -33.45 11.84 1.46
N ASP A 283 -32.55 11.24 2.21
CA ASP A 283 -31.51 11.97 2.95
C ASP A 283 -30.46 12.59 2.03
N ALA A 284 -30.05 11.88 0.97
CA ALA A 284 -29.09 12.43 0.01
C ALA A 284 -29.60 13.71 -0.65
N ILE A 285 -30.91 13.73 -1.00
CA ILE A 285 -31.54 14.90 -1.59
C ILE A 285 -31.76 16.00 -0.55
N ALA A 286 -32.20 15.65 0.67
CA ALA A 286 -32.38 16.60 1.76
C ALA A 286 -31.06 17.28 2.17
N ILE A 287 -29.97 16.51 2.37
CA ILE A 287 -28.65 17.07 2.68
C ILE A 287 -28.19 17.97 1.54
N ARG A 288 -28.30 17.52 0.29
CA ARG A 288 -27.93 18.35 -0.86
C ARG A 288 -28.69 19.67 -0.90
N ALA A 289 -30.01 19.65 -0.68
CA ALA A 289 -30.84 20.86 -0.67
C ALA A 289 -30.38 21.85 0.41
N LYS A 290 -30.11 21.36 1.62
CA LYS A 290 -29.60 22.17 2.73
C LYS A 290 -28.20 22.74 2.45
N LEU A 291 -27.31 21.95 1.87
CA LEU A 291 -25.98 22.42 1.44
C LEU A 291 -26.10 23.48 0.34
N GLU A 292 -27.01 23.32 -0.62
CA GLU A 292 -27.24 24.33 -1.69
C GLU A 292 -27.78 25.65 -1.13
N ALA A 293 -28.67 25.58 -0.13
CA ALA A 293 -29.16 26.77 0.57
C ALA A 293 -28.04 27.54 1.28
N GLN A 294 -27.09 26.80 1.93
CA GLN A 294 -25.91 27.42 2.53
C GLN A 294 -24.91 27.93 1.47
N ALA A 295 -24.76 27.21 0.36
CA ALA A 295 -23.92 27.66 -0.74
C ALA A 295 -24.41 28.98 -1.38
N LYS A 296 -25.72 29.23 -1.47
CA LYS A 296 -26.29 30.51 -1.89
C LYS A 296 -25.89 31.66 -0.94
N ARG A 297 -25.95 31.44 0.39
CA ARG A 297 -25.46 32.42 1.38
C ARG A 297 -23.95 32.65 1.27
N GLU A 298 -23.18 31.59 1.09
CA GLU A 298 -21.76 31.72 0.85
C GLU A 298 -21.45 32.56 -0.37
N GLN A 299 -22.24 32.40 -1.44
CA GLN A 299 -22.10 33.19 -2.65
C GLN A 299 -22.44 34.68 -2.41
N GLU A 300 -23.50 34.99 -1.64
CA GLU A 300 -23.86 36.35 -1.26
C GLU A 300 -22.76 37.07 -0.46
N THR A 301 -22.07 36.34 0.42
CA THR A 301 -21.04 36.89 1.31
C THR A 301 -19.64 36.91 0.71
N SER A 302 -19.28 35.88 -0.03
CA SER A 302 -17.89 35.67 -0.54
C SER A 302 -17.78 35.80 -2.07
N GLY A 303 -18.91 35.87 -2.79
CA GLY A 303 -18.95 35.85 -4.26
C GLY A 303 -18.68 34.47 -4.89
N ARG A 304 -18.42 33.43 -4.07
CA ARG A 304 -18.06 32.12 -4.56
C ARG A 304 -19.27 31.26 -4.85
N TYR A 305 -19.38 30.82 -6.10
CA TYR A 305 -20.46 29.93 -6.54
C TYR A 305 -20.13 28.48 -6.16
N ILE A 306 -21.01 27.83 -5.42
CA ILE A 306 -20.92 26.41 -5.08
C ILE A 306 -22.28 25.76 -5.39
N ARG A 307 -22.25 24.66 -6.12
CA ARG A 307 -23.43 23.82 -6.40
C ARG A 307 -23.19 22.40 -5.89
N PRO A 308 -23.73 22.04 -4.70
CA PRO A 308 -23.58 20.69 -4.17
C PRO A 308 -24.18 19.63 -5.08
N ILE A 309 -23.37 18.61 -5.38
CA ILE A 309 -23.72 17.50 -6.26
C ILE A 309 -23.76 16.21 -5.41
N VAL A 310 -24.78 15.38 -5.67
CA VAL A 310 -24.87 14.00 -5.16
C VAL A 310 -24.32 13.03 -6.20
N LEU A 311 -23.45 12.15 -5.76
CA LEU A 311 -23.03 10.99 -6.54
C LEU A 311 -23.82 9.76 -6.09
N PHE A 312 -24.66 9.22 -6.97
CA PHE A 312 -25.33 7.95 -6.75
C PHE A 312 -24.50 6.82 -7.34
N GLN A 313 -24.11 5.87 -6.50
CA GLN A 313 -23.39 4.69 -6.95
C GLN A 313 -24.37 3.54 -7.22
N ALA A 314 -24.44 3.12 -8.48
CA ALA A 314 -25.25 2.03 -8.97
C ALA A 314 -24.45 0.72 -9.04
N GLN A 315 -25.18 -0.40 -9.09
CA GLN A 315 -24.60 -1.72 -9.30
C GLN A 315 -24.38 -2.05 -10.78
N PRO A 316 -23.39 -2.88 -11.12
CA PRO A 316 -23.29 -3.48 -12.46
C PRO A 316 -24.51 -4.36 -12.77
N ARG A 317 -24.83 -4.53 -14.05
CA ARG A 317 -25.95 -5.38 -14.56
C ARG A 317 -25.65 -6.88 -14.43
N ASN A 318 -25.42 -7.40 -13.26
CA ASN A 318 -25.01 -8.80 -13.08
C ASN A 318 -26.16 -9.72 -12.64
N ASN A 319 -27.24 -9.18 -12.05
CA ASN A 319 -28.41 -9.93 -11.56
C ASN A 319 -29.70 -9.19 -11.85
N VAL A 320 -30.85 -9.93 -11.87
CA VAL A 320 -32.19 -9.39 -12.08
C VAL A 320 -32.55 -8.33 -11.01
N ASP A 321 -32.04 -8.47 -9.78
CA ASP A 321 -32.33 -7.62 -8.63
C ASP A 321 -31.32 -6.47 -8.42
N SER A 322 -30.34 -6.31 -9.32
CA SER A 322 -29.35 -5.24 -9.19
C SER A 322 -29.98 -3.86 -9.35
N THR A 323 -29.60 -2.91 -8.49
CA THR A 323 -29.99 -1.49 -8.60
C THR A 323 -29.14 -0.84 -9.67
N THR A 324 -29.60 -0.92 -10.93
CA THR A 324 -28.91 -0.38 -12.09
C THR A 324 -29.03 1.15 -12.16
N TYR A 325 -28.18 1.77 -12.98
CA TYR A 325 -28.26 3.21 -13.19
C TYR A 325 -29.60 3.65 -13.80
N GLU A 326 -30.26 2.80 -14.59
CA GLU A 326 -31.60 3.10 -15.14
C GLU A 326 -32.66 3.12 -14.03
N LYS A 327 -32.63 2.17 -13.11
CA LYS A 327 -33.55 2.16 -11.97
C LYS A 327 -33.37 3.42 -11.13
N ILE A 328 -32.11 3.80 -10.82
CA ILE A 328 -31.82 5.03 -10.05
C ILE A 328 -32.35 6.27 -10.80
N LYS A 329 -32.06 6.39 -12.11
CA LYS A 329 -32.55 7.53 -12.91
C LYS A 329 -34.07 7.60 -12.88
N LYS A 330 -34.75 6.47 -13.09
CA LYS A 330 -36.21 6.38 -13.03
C LYS A 330 -36.73 6.85 -11.67
N THR A 331 -36.18 6.30 -10.57
CA THR A 331 -36.59 6.68 -9.22
C THR A 331 -36.44 8.18 -8.94
N LEU A 332 -35.36 8.82 -9.39
CA LEU A 332 -35.16 10.25 -9.24
C LEU A 332 -36.14 11.07 -10.06
N VAL A 333 -36.43 10.67 -11.31
CA VAL A 333 -37.40 11.37 -12.19
C VAL A 333 -38.82 11.19 -11.67
N ASP A 334 -39.21 9.98 -11.26
CA ASP A 334 -40.51 9.70 -10.64
C ASP A 334 -40.69 10.47 -9.33
N GLY A 335 -39.62 10.70 -8.57
CA GLY A 335 -39.58 11.59 -7.40
C GLY A 335 -39.59 13.09 -7.71
N GLY A 336 -39.71 13.49 -9.01
CA GLY A 336 -39.86 14.87 -9.43
C GLY A 336 -38.58 15.64 -9.73
N ILE A 337 -37.41 14.98 -9.75
CA ILE A 337 -36.15 15.59 -10.16
C ILE A 337 -36.14 15.77 -11.68
N ALA A 338 -35.84 16.99 -12.14
CA ALA A 338 -35.79 17.28 -13.56
C ALA A 338 -34.68 16.51 -14.27
N GLU A 339 -34.99 15.87 -15.40
CA GLU A 339 -34.04 15.01 -16.13
C GLU A 339 -32.73 15.75 -16.49
N LYS A 340 -32.82 17.06 -16.79
CA LYS A 340 -31.63 17.91 -17.08
C LYS A 340 -30.66 18.06 -15.91
N GLU A 341 -31.10 17.77 -14.69
CA GLU A 341 -30.27 17.86 -13.48
C GLU A 341 -29.55 16.54 -13.19
N ILE A 342 -29.84 15.48 -13.95
CA ILE A 342 -29.30 14.15 -13.78
C ILE A 342 -28.35 13.84 -14.95
N ALA A 343 -27.14 13.38 -14.63
CA ALA A 343 -26.19 12.88 -15.62
C ALA A 343 -25.72 11.46 -15.30
N ILE A 344 -25.46 10.68 -16.32
CA ILE A 344 -24.99 9.30 -16.20
C ILE A 344 -23.54 9.21 -16.67
N LYS A 345 -22.70 8.58 -15.86
CA LYS A 345 -21.31 8.27 -16.18
C LYS A 345 -21.02 6.82 -15.88
N THR A 346 -21.01 5.98 -16.93
CA THR A 346 -20.65 4.55 -16.88
C THR A 346 -19.51 4.28 -17.88
N GLY A 347 -19.07 3.02 -17.98
CA GLY A 347 -18.07 2.62 -18.98
C GLY A 347 -18.54 2.90 -20.41
N ASP A 348 -19.83 2.68 -20.68
CA ASP A 348 -20.41 2.78 -22.02
C ASP A 348 -21.10 4.13 -22.28
N LYS A 349 -21.51 4.86 -21.24
CA LYS A 349 -22.26 6.10 -21.35
C LYS A 349 -21.60 7.23 -20.59
N ASP A 350 -21.23 8.30 -21.28
CA ASP A 350 -20.55 9.47 -20.73
C ASP A 350 -21.30 10.78 -21.08
N GLU A 351 -22.26 11.13 -20.23
CA GLU A 351 -23.01 12.40 -20.36
C GLU A 351 -22.27 13.60 -19.77
N LEU A 352 -21.11 13.36 -19.12
CA LEU A 352 -20.25 14.42 -18.57
C LEU A 352 -19.14 14.85 -19.54
N LYS A 353 -19.05 14.23 -20.71
CA LYS A 353 -18.01 14.56 -21.70
C LYS A 353 -18.17 16.00 -22.19
N ASN A 354 -17.13 16.82 -22.00
CA ASN A 354 -17.12 18.25 -22.35
C ASN A 354 -18.10 19.12 -21.53
N VAL A 355 -18.60 18.66 -20.39
CA VAL A 355 -19.40 19.45 -19.46
C VAL A 355 -18.48 20.08 -18.41
N ASP A 356 -18.55 21.41 -18.28
CA ASP A 356 -17.92 22.10 -17.16
C ASP A 356 -18.87 22.07 -15.95
N LEU A 357 -18.56 21.12 -15.03
CA LEU A 357 -19.33 20.96 -13.79
C LEU A 357 -19.15 22.12 -12.80
N LEU A 358 -18.19 23.01 -13.01
CA LEU A 358 -17.98 24.17 -12.14
C LEU A 358 -18.72 25.42 -12.66
N SER A 359 -19.18 25.41 -13.91
CA SER A 359 -19.92 26.51 -14.51
C SER A 359 -21.25 26.78 -13.75
N PRO A 360 -21.58 28.04 -13.46
CA PRO A 360 -22.88 28.43 -12.92
C PRO A 360 -24.05 28.01 -13.82
N ASP A 361 -23.86 27.97 -15.14
CA ASP A 361 -24.89 27.60 -16.10
C ASP A 361 -25.19 26.11 -16.19
N CYS A 362 -24.34 25.27 -15.57
CA CYS A 362 -24.54 23.83 -15.59
C CYS A 362 -25.69 23.42 -14.66
N PRO A 363 -26.72 22.72 -15.15
CA PRO A 363 -27.87 22.34 -14.34
C PRO A 363 -27.65 21.09 -13.49
N ILE A 364 -26.58 20.29 -13.72
CA ILE A 364 -26.40 18.97 -13.14
C ILE A 364 -26.18 19.05 -11.62
N ARG A 365 -27.05 18.34 -10.87
CA ARG A 365 -27.02 18.21 -9.40
C ARG A 365 -26.86 16.77 -8.94
N TYR A 366 -27.12 15.83 -9.83
CA TYR A 366 -27.10 14.40 -9.55
C TYR A 366 -26.31 13.69 -10.63
N ILE A 367 -25.34 12.90 -10.22
CA ILE A 367 -24.52 12.08 -11.12
C ILE A 367 -24.69 10.62 -10.71
N ILE A 368 -25.07 9.76 -11.66
CA ILE A 368 -25.21 8.33 -11.46
C ILE A 368 -24.00 7.63 -12.09
N THR A 369 -23.31 6.83 -11.31
CA THR A 369 -22.13 6.11 -11.76
C THR A 369 -22.15 4.66 -11.31
N VAL A 370 -21.51 3.76 -12.07
CA VAL A 370 -21.25 2.37 -11.65
C VAL A 370 -19.79 2.28 -11.17
N ASN A 371 -18.83 2.37 -12.06
CA ASN A 371 -17.39 2.30 -11.76
C ASN A 371 -16.58 3.30 -12.60
N ALA A 372 -17.24 4.17 -13.33
CA ALA A 372 -16.62 5.01 -14.38
C ALA A 372 -15.94 6.29 -13.89
N LEU A 373 -16.03 6.60 -12.60
CA LEU A 373 -15.34 7.76 -12.01
C LEU A 373 -13.95 7.40 -11.44
N LYS A 374 -13.40 6.27 -11.88
CA LYS A 374 -12.16 5.72 -11.31
C LYS A 374 -10.92 6.56 -11.60
N GLU A 375 -10.77 7.10 -12.81
CA GLU A 375 -9.55 7.81 -13.21
C GLU A 375 -9.86 9.10 -13.98
N GLY A 376 -9.12 10.17 -13.69
CA GLY A 376 -9.20 11.43 -14.44
C GLY A 376 -10.42 12.32 -14.17
N TRP A 377 -11.42 11.88 -13.38
CA TRP A 377 -12.56 12.70 -13.00
C TRP A 377 -12.28 13.50 -11.75
N ASP A 378 -12.66 14.78 -11.76
CA ASP A 378 -12.49 15.69 -10.62
C ASP A 378 -13.67 16.65 -10.55
N CYS A 379 -14.35 16.69 -9.40
CA CYS A 379 -15.44 17.64 -9.17
C CYS A 379 -15.47 18.06 -7.70
N PRO A 380 -14.90 19.21 -7.34
CA PRO A 380 -14.96 19.74 -5.98
C PRO A 380 -16.38 20.01 -5.47
N PHE A 381 -17.37 20.14 -6.37
CA PHE A 381 -18.78 20.33 -6.00
C PHE A 381 -19.50 19.03 -5.62
N ALA A 382 -18.87 17.85 -5.76
CA ALA A 382 -19.40 16.61 -5.21
C ALA A 382 -19.28 16.61 -3.68
N TYR A 383 -20.40 16.65 -2.97
CA TYR A 383 -20.46 16.70 -1.50
C TYR A 383 -20.99 15.43 -0.88
N VAL A 384 -21.93 14.76 -1.56
CA VAL A 384 -22.65 13.61 -1.04
C VAL A 384 -22.38 12.40 -1.92
N LEU A 385 -21.96 11.30 -1.32
CA LEU A 385 -21.90 9.99 -1.97
C LEU A 385 -23.03 9.12 -1.38
N ALA A 386 -23.99 8.73 -2.22
CA ALA A 386 -25.11 7.87 -1.85
C ALA A 386 -24.94 6.49 -2.49
N THR A 387 -24.84 5.45 -1.68
CA THR A 387 -24.73 4.07 -2.16
C THR A 387 -26.07 3.37 -2.02
N VAL A 388 -26.69 3.03 -3.15
CA VAL A 388 -28.02 2.39 -3.23
C VAL A 388 -27.91 0.92 -3.67
N ALA A 389 -26.83 0.27 -3.32
CA ALA A 389 -26.63 -1.15 -3.58
C ALA A 389 -27.52 -2.01 -2.68
N ASN A 390 -27.92 -3.20 -3.16
CA ASN A 390 -28.63 -4.17 -2.35
C ASN A 390 -27.78 -4.58 -1.14
N ARG A 391 -28.41 -4.87 0.00
CA ARG A 391 -27.76 -5.18 1.28
C ARG A 391 -26.69 -6.28 1.20
N THR A 392 -26.76 -7.16 0.20
CA THR A 392 -25.85 -8.31 0.00
C THR A 392 -24.71 -8.03 -0.98
N SER A 393 -24.72 -6.91 -1.72
CA SER A 393 -23.66 -6.63 -2.71
C SER A 393 -22.55 -5.74 -2.14
N THR A 394 -21.31 -6.12 -2.38
CA THR A 394 -20.14 -5.33 -2.05
C THR A 394 -20.01 -4.14 -3.01
N VAL A 395 -20.06 -2.93 -2.49
CA VAL A 395 -19.96 -1.69 -3.26
C VAL A 395 -18.55 -1.14 -3.18
N ASP A 396 -17.94 -0.86 -4.34
CA ASP A 396 -16.60 -0.23 -4.43
C ASP A 396 -16.69 1.27 -4.13
N VAL A 397 -16.82 1.63 -2.86
CA VAL A 397 -16.79 3.03 -2.39
C VAL A 397 -15.38 3.62 -2.49
N GLU A 398 -14.38 2.76 -2.47
CA GLU A 398 -12.97 3.09 -2.33
C GLU A 398 -12.47 4.13 -3.33
N GLN A 399 -12.76 3.95 -4.62
CA GLN A 399 -12.17 4.78 -5.67
C GLN A 399 -12.88 6.11 -5.90
N ILE A 400 -14.13 6.22 -5.46
CA ILE A 400 -14.95 7.43 -5.65
C ILE A 400 -14.71 8.41 -4.50
N LEU A 401 -14.52 7.91 -3.28
CA LEU A 401 -14.43 8.72 -2.08
C LEU A 401 -13.31 9.76 -2.15
N GLY A 402 -12.10 9.38 -2.54
CA GLY A 402 -10.96 10.30 -2.65
C GLY A 402 -11.19 11.48 -3.61
N ARG A 403 -12.18 11.39 -4.50
CA ARG A 403 -12.52 12.44 -5.47
C ARG A 403 -13.60 13.41 -4.97
N VAL A 404 -14.41 12.95 -4.01
CA VAL A 404 -15.42 13.78 -3.34
C VAL A 404 -14.78 14.73 -2.33
N LEU A 405 -13.57 14.42 -1.85
CA LEU A 405 -12.94 15.12 -0.73
C LEU A 405 -12.41 16.52 -1.06
N ARG A 406 -12.21 16.89 -2.31
CA ARG A 406 -11.61 18.19 -2.64
C ARG A 406 -12.51 19.35 -2.22
N LEU A 407 -11.91 20.33 -1.52
CA LEU A 407 -12.62 21.56 -1.15
C LEU A 407 -12.65 22.52 -2.34
N PRO A 408 -13.84 23.08 -2.72
CA PRO A 408 -13.95 24.09 -3.76
C PRO A 408 -13.01 25.26 -3.53
N TYR A 409 -12.36 25.74 -4.61
CA TYR A 409 -11.46 26.90 -4.61
C TYR A 409 -10.27 26.80 -3.65
N THR A 410 -10.06 25.64 -2.99
CA THR A 410 -9.02 25.45 -1.95
C THR A 410 -9.04 26.52 -0.85
N GLN A 411 -10.25 26.96 -0.47
CA GLN A 411 -10.50 27.98 0.55
C GLN A 411 -11.60 27.48 1.50
N LYS A 412 -11.44 27.76 2.81
CA LYS A 412 -12.44 27.43 3.81
C LYS A 412 -13.72 28.25 3.56
N ASN A 413 -14.87 27.59 3.61
CA ASN A 413 -16.17 28.26 3.55
C ASN A 413 -16.54 28.77 4.94
N SER A 414 -17.32 29.85 5.01
CA SER A 414 -17.83 30.40 6.27
C SER A 414 -18.81 29.44 6.93
N SER A 415 -19.61 28.74 6.14
CA SER A 415 -20.47 27.66 6.61
C SER A 415 -19.69 26.37 6.77
N GLU A 416 -19.56 25.86 8.00
CA GLU A 416 -18.76 24.67 8.31
C GLU A 416 -19.27 23.40 7.62
N VAL A 417 -20.58 23.27 7.40
CA VAL A 417 -21.17 22.11 6.69
C VAL A 417 -20.68 22.00 5.24
N LEU A 418 -20.25 23.12 4.63
CA LEU A 418 -19.65 23.13 3.29
C LEU A 418 -18.16 22.76 3.28
N ASN A 419 -17.57 22.49 4.45
CA ASN A 419 -16.20 22.02 4.59
C ASN A 419 -16.13 20.52 4.91
N LEU A 420 -17.25 19.80 4.82
CA LEU A 420 -17.40 18.37 5.13
C LEU A 420 -17.84 17.58 3.90
N SER A 421 -17.57 16.28 3.92
CA SER A 421 -18.10 15.32 2.94
C SER A 421 -19.06 14.35 3.61
N TYR A 422 -20.06 13.89 2.87
CA TYR A 422 -21.13 13.04 3.39
C TYR A 422 -21.21 11.73 2.61
N VAL A 423 -21.33 10.61 3.31
CA VAL A 423 -21.58 9.29 2.74
C VAL A 423 -22.86 8.73 3.35
N ILE A 424 -23.80 8.32 2.51
CA ILE A 424 -25.08 7.76 2.95
C ILE A 424 -25.21 6.37 2.35
N THR A 425 -25.49 5.39 3.18
CA THR A 425 -25.58 3.99 2.77
C THR A 425 -26.76 3.29 3.43
N SER A 426 -27.23 2.19 2.85
CA SER A 426 -28.17 1.26 3.47
C SER A 426 -27.53 -0.14 3.50
N SER A 427 -26.81 -0.44 4.58
CA SER A 427 -26.15 -1.74 4.72
C SER A 427 -26.73 -2.51 5.89
N ALA A 428 -26.98 -3.81 5.70
CA ALA A 428 -27.33 -4.71 6.79
C ALA A 428 -26.16 -4.97 7.74
N ASP A 429 -24.93 -4.90 7.21
CA ASP A 429 -23.67 -4.97 7.95
C ASP A 429 -22.94 -3.63 7.85
N PHE A 430 -23.28 -2.74 8.78
CA PHE A 430 -22.68 -1.41 8.85
C PHE A 430 -21.17 -1.46 9.11
N HIS A 431 -20.74 -2.44 9.91
CA HIS A 431 -19.31 -2.61 10.21
C HIS A 431 -18.51 -2.93 8.93
N GLN A 432 -19.01 -3.85 8.12
CA GLN A 432 -18.37 -4.18 6.83
C GLN A 432 -18.38 -3.00 5.86
N THR A 433 -19.42 -2.18 5.86
CA THR A 433 -19.47 -0.96 5.04
C THR A 433 -18.47 0.08 5.51
N LEU A 434 -18.30 0.24 6.82
CA LEU A 434 -17.27 1.11 7.39
C LEU A 434 -15.87 0.63 7.02
N GLU A 435 -15.58 -0.67 7.07
CA GLU A 435 -14.29 -1.22 6.63
C GLU A 435 -13.98 -0.83 5.19
N LYS A 436 -14.97 -0.79 4.31
CA LYS A 436 -14.80 -0.37 2.90
C LYS A 436 -14.61 1.14 2.75
N VAL A 437 -15.32 1.95 3.51
CA VAL A 437 -15.09 3.40 3.57
C VAL A 437 -13.67 3.66 4.06
N VAL A 438 -13.23 2.95 5.09
CA VAL A 438 -11.84 3.02 5.61
C VAL A 438 -10.84 2.57 4.56
N ALA A 439 -11.10 1.45 3.87
CA ALA A 439 -10.24 0.99 2.78
C ALA A 439 -10.15 2.04 1.66
N GLY A 440 -11.27 2.67 1.31
CA GLY A 440 -11.30 3.76 0.33
C GLY A 440 -10.54 5.00 0.77
N LEU A 441 -10.65 5.40 2.04
CA LEU A 441 -9.85 6.48 2.61
C LEU A 441 -8.36 6.12 2.61
N ASN A 442 -8.01 4.90 2.99
CA ASN A 442 -6.64 4.42 2.98
C ASN A 442 -6.05 4.39 1.56
N SER A 443 -6.82 3.97 0.55
CA SER A 443 -6.40 3.98 -0.85
C SER A 443 -6.21 5.40 -1.41
N ALA A 444 -6.87 6.39 -0.83
CA ALA A 444 -6.68 7.81 -1.12
C ALA A 444 -5.58 8.48 -0.27
N GLY A 445 -4.94 7.73 0.64
CA GLY A 445 -3.86 8.19 1.52
C GLY A 445 -4.32 8.81 2.84
N PHE A 446 -5.60 8.65 3.20
CA PHE A 446 -6.19 9.07 4.47
C PHE A 446 -6.19 7.90 5.46
N SER A 447 -6.60 8.13 6.70
CA SER A 447 -6.62 7.14 7.78
C SER A 447 -8.03 6.89 8.31
N SER A 448 -8.19 5.87 9.16
CA SER A 448 -9.44 5.61 9.87
C SER A 448 -9.86 6.75 10.82
N ARG A 449 -8.97 7.68 11.14
CA ARG A 449 -9.25 8.87 11.96
C ARG A 449 -9.99 9.96 11.18
N ASP A 450 -9.99 9.90 9.85
CA ASP A 450 -10.50 10.94 8.96
C ASP A 450 -11.98 10.77 8.59
N TYR A 451 -12.66 9.83 9.21
CA TYR A 451 -14.11 9.66 9.10
C TYR A 451 -14.78 9.61 10.48
N ARG A 452 -16.09 9.88 10.48
CA ARG A 452 -16.98 9.70 11.61
C ARG A 452 -18.21 8.96 11.15
N ALA A 453 -18.54 7.88 11.85
CA ALA A 453 -19.61 6.98 11.47
C ALA A 453 -20.76 7.02 12.48
N GLN A 454 -21.96 6.84 11.98
CA GLN A 454 -23.15 6.83 12.80
C GLN A 454 -24.23 5.91 12.26
N ASP A 455 -24.73 5.03 13.13
CA ASP A 455 -25.99 4.33 12.91
C ASP A 455 -27.12 5.20 13.50
N VAL A 456 -27.92 5.82 12.65
CA VAL A 456 -28.89 6.87 13.03
C VAL A 456 -30.13 6.27 13.70
N ASP A 457 -30.28 4.96 13.67
CA ASP A 457 -31.47 4.23 14.15
C ASP A 457 -31.29 3.63 15.55
N VAL A 458 -30.15 3.84 16.23
CA VAL A 458 -29.93 3.39 17.61
C VAL A 458 -29.94 4.59 18.54
N PRO A 459 -30.81 4.62 19.58
CA PRO A 459 -30.74 5.66 20.63
C PRO A 459 -29.39 5.61 21.33
N VAL A 460 -28.75 6.76 21.52
CA VAL A 460 -27.48 6.87 22.23
C VAL A 460 -27.66 6.41 23.66
N MET A 461 -27.28 5.18 23.96
CA MET A 461 -27.09 4.71 25.35
C MET A 461 -25.63 4.94 25.75
N ALA A 462 -25.44 5.47 26.94
CA ALA A 462 -24.11 5.64 27.55
C ALA A 462 -23.33 4.31 27.58
N PRO A 463 -21.99 4.36 27.47
CA PRO A 463 -21.17 3.15 27.30
C PRO A 463 -21.34 2.20 28.49
N PRO A 464 -21.63 0.91 28.23
CA PRO A 464 -21.67 -0.09 29.31
C PRO A 464 -20.26 -0.50 29.69
N THR A 465 -20.04 -0.66 30.98
CA THR A 465 -18.88 -1.33 31.56
C THR A 465 -18.82 -2.78 31.07
N PRO A 466 -17.66 -3.34 30.76
CA PRO A 466 -17.59 -4.68 30.18
C PRO A 466 -17.79 -5.76 31.27
N GLU A 467 -18.84 -6.55 31.17
CA GLU A 467 -18.96 -7.89 31.75
C GLU A 467 -18.98 -8.93 30.62
N PRO A 468 -18.41 -10.12 30.82
CA PRO A 468 -18.28 -11.11 29.77
C PRO A 468 -19.57 -11.91 29.57
N GLU A 469 -20.29 -11.69 28.49
CA GLU A 469 -21.46 -12.51 28.12
C GLU A 469 -21.11 -13.56 27.06
N GLN A 470 -21.65 -14.76 27.32
CA GLN A 470 -21.62 -15.91 26.44
C GLN A 470 -22.47 -15.67 25.19
N LEU A 471 -21.91 -15.90 24.01
CA LEU A 471 -22.59 -15.75 22.73
C LEU A 471 -23.64 -16.85 22.51
N PRO A 472 -24.88 -16.51 22.10
CA PRO A 472 -25.86 -17.50 21.67
C PRO A 472 -25.56 -17.98 20.25
N ILE A 473 -25.76 -19.27 20.05
CA ILE A 473 -25.65 -19.95 18.74
C ILE A 473 -26.77 -19.40 17.83
N VAL A 474 -26.39 -18.69 16.76
CA VAL A 474 -27.33 -18.18 15.77
C VAL A 474 -27.51 -19.23 14.67
N THR A 475 -28.73 -19.77 14.57
CA THR A 475 -29.18 -20.51 13.41
C THR A 475 -29.36 -19.56 12.21
N PRO A 476 -28.98 -19.95 10.98
CA PRO A 476 -29.17 -19.08 9.81
C PRO A 476 -30.66 -18.84 9.54
N PRO A 477 -31.08 -17.59 9.26
CA PRO A 477 -32.45 -17.30 8.91
C PRO A 477 -32.79 -17.84 7.50
N ALA A 478 -33.99 -18.36 7.40
CA ALA A 478 -34.62 -18.73 6.15
C ALA A 478 -34.87 -17.50 5.27
N ASP A 479 -34.96 -17.71 3.97
CA ASP A 479 -35.20 -16.74 2.90
C ASP A 479 -36.08 -15.56 3.32
N GLU A 480 -35.50 -14.35 3.34
CA GLU A 480 -36.26 -13.11 3.56
C GLU A 480 -36.92 -12.66 2.25
N PRO A 481 -38.15 -12.15 2.28
CA PRO A 481 -38.87 -11.74 1.07
C PRO A 481 -38.23 -10.52 0.42
N ASP A 482 -38.36 -10.42 -0.91
CA ASP A 482 -37.94 -9.29 -1.73
C ASP A 482 -38.37 -7.94 -1.12
N LEU A 483 -37.41 -7.01 -1.03
CA LEU A 483 -37.70 -5.66 -0.58
C LEU A 483 -38.62 -4.96 -1.61
N PRO A 484 -39.68 -4.27 -1.18
CA PRO A 484 -40.59 -3.58 -2.10
C PRO A 484 -39.84 -2.54 -2.92
N GLU A 485 -40.16 -2.44 -4.21
CA GLU A 485 -39.70 -1.34 -5.07
C GLU A 485 -40.03 -0.01 -4.40
N VAL A 486 -39.06 0.93 -4.42
CA VAL A 486 -39.23 2.27 -3.83
C VAL A 486 -40.32 3.02 -4.60
N ASP A 487 -41.44 3.37 -3.94
CA ASP A 487 -42.53 4.12 -4.57
C ASP A 487 -42.11 5.57 -4.82
N GLY A 488 -42.06 5.97 -6.10
CA GLY A 488 -41.69 7.31 -6.50
C GLY A 488 -42.63 8.40 -6.00
N SER A 489 -43.89 8.07 -5.68
CA SER A 489 -44.87 9.04 -5.14
C SER A 489 -44.53 9.48 -3.71
N ASP A 490 -44.12 8.56 -2.85
CA ASP A 490 -43.68 8.86 -1.49
C ASP A 490 -42.38 9.68 -1.49
N LEU A 491 -41.46 9.39 -2.42
CA LEU A 491 -40.22 10.14 -2.58
C LEU A 491 -40.50 11.58 -3.04
N LYS A 492 -41.49 11.81 -3.90
CA LYS A 492 -41.86 13.16 -4.36
C LYS A 492 -42.25 14.06 -3.20
N VAL A 493 -43.10 13.57 -2.31
CA VAL A 493 -43.52 14.32 -1.12
C VAL A 493 -42.32 14.62 -0.21
N ARG A 494 -41.42 13.65 -0.02
CA ARG A 494 -40.18 13.82 0.78
C ARG A 494 -39.26 14.88 0.14
N PHE A 495 -39.09 14.85 -1.18
CA PHE A 495 -38.21 15.79 -1.87
C PHE A 495 -38.74 17.23 -1.87
N GLU A 496 -40.03 17.41 -2.05
CA GLU A 496 -40.70 18.73 -1.96
C GLU A 496 -40.61 19.28 -0.50
N ALA A 497 -40.85 18.43 0.49
CA ALA A 497 -40.70 18.81 1.88
C ALA A 497 -39.25 19.19 2.24
N ALA A 498 -38.28 18.41 1.80
CA ALA A 498 -36.84 18.68 2.02
C ALA A 498 -36.39 20.01 1.38
N ALA A 499 -36.91 20.36 0.20
CA ALA A 499 -36.60 21.63 -0.47
C ALA A 499 -37.18 22.81 0.31
N GLN A 500 -38.44 22.71 0.77
CA GLN A 500 -39.12 23.76 1.56
C GLN A 500 -38.48 23.96 2.93
N GLU A 501 -38.15 22.86 3.63
CA GLU A 501 -37.44 22.90 4.93
C GLU A 501 -36.04 23.52 4.79
N ALA A 502 -35.32 23.23 3.68
CA ALA A 502 -33.99 23.79 3.46
C ALA A 502 -34.07 25.32 3.29
N GLU A 503 -35.05 25.86 2.55
CA GLU A 503 -35.21 27.27 2.39
C GLU A 503 -35.70 28.00 3.65
N GLN A 504 -36.62 27.41 4.41
CA GLN A 504 -37.12 27.94 5.69
C GLN A 504 -36.02 27.93 6.76
N SER A 505 -35.29 26.82 6.93
CA SER A 505 -34.25 26.71 7.94
C SER A 505 -33.08 27.68 7.72
N VAL A 506 -32.88 28.08 6.48
CA VAL A 506 -31.90 29.11 6.10
C VAL A 506 -32.44 30.51 6.48
N GLN A 507 -33.71 30.81 6.25
CA GLN A 507 -34.31 32.12 6.59
C GLN A 507 -34.43 32.36 8.09
N ASP A 508 -34.75 31.30 8.86
CA ASP A 508 -35.00 31.38 10.31
C ASP A 508 -33.72 31.19 11.16
N GLY A 509 -32.57 30.87 10.52
CA GLY A 509 -31.33 30.58 11.24
C GLY A 509 -31.35 29.26 12.06
N THR A 510 -32.36 28.41 11.86
CA THR A 510 -32.61 27.18 12.62
C THR A 510 -31.85 25.96 12.08
N MET A 511 -30.94 26.13 11.16
CA MET A 511 -30.20 25.03 10.55
C MET A 511 -29.35 24.22 11.56
N GLN A 512 -29.00 24.82 12.69
CA GLN A 512 -28.35 24.13 13.81
C GLN A 512 -29.28 23.16 14.54
N SER A 513 -30.57 23.21 14.30
CA SER A 513 -31.56 22.29 14.88
C SER A 513 -31.79 21.04 14.02
N ASP A 514 -31.25 20.96 12.81
CA ASP A 514 -31.29 19.72 12.01
C ASP A 514 -30.42 18.64 12.67
N PRO A 515 -30.99 17.47 13.04
CA PRO A 515 -30.28 16.47 13.81
C PRO A 515 -29.03 15.92 13.08
N MET A 516 -29.10 15.76 11.74
CA MET A 516 -27.98 15.20 10.99
C MET A 516 -26.83 16.22 10.84
N LEU A 517 -27.15 17.47 10.49
CA LEU A 517 -26.13 18.50 10.31
C LEU A 517 -25.55 18.98 11.65
N SER A 518 -26.38 19.13 12.71
CA SER A 518 -25.88 19.49 14.04
C SER A 518 -24.90 18.47 14.59
N GLN A 519 -25.16 17.19 14.35
CA GLN A 519 -24.31 16.10 14.74
C GLN A 519 -23.03 16.06 13.88
N ALA A 520 -23.11 16.31 12.57
CA ALA A 520 -21.93 16.44 11.72
C ALA A 520 -21.02 17.57 12.21
N LEU A 521 -21.59 18.70 12.63
CA LEU A 521 -20.82 19.82 13.22
C LEU A 521 -20.15 19.46 14.54
N GLN A 522 -20.84 18.72 15.42
CA GLN A 522 -20.26 18.23 16.66
C GLN A 522 -19.07 17.29 16.39
N GLN A 523 -19.23 16.37 15.45
CA GLN A 523 -18.17 15.45 15.04
C GLN A 523 -16.98 16.18 14.39
N ASN A 524 -17.24 17.24 13.62
CA ASN A 524 -16.20 18.10 13.07
C ASN A 524 -15.39 18.78 14.18
N LYS A 525 -16.07 19.32 15.19
CA LYS A 525 -15.39 19.96 16.32
C LYS A 525 -14.46 18.99 17.05
N THR A 526 -14.95 17.78 17.36
CA THR A 526 -14.12 16.73 17.99
C THR A 526 -12.89 16.41 17.13
N TYR A 527 -13.06 16.30 15.81
CA TYR A 527 -11.97 16.05 14.87
C TYR A 527 -10.94 17.20 14.84
N GLU A 528 -11.38 18.45 14.85
CA GLU A 528 -10.50 19.62 14.90
C GLU A 528 -9.71 19.70 16.23
N ASP A 529 -10.33 19.33 17.35
CA ASP A 529 -9.68 19.26 18.66
C ASP A 529 -8.60 18.16 18.67
N GLU A 530 -8.90 16.96 18.12
CA GLU A 530 -7.93 15.86 17.98
C GLU A 530 -6.72 16.25 17.13
N ILE A 531 -6.93 16.92 15.98
CA ILE A 531 -5.85 17.41 15.12
C ILE A 531 -4.97 18.41 15.85
N SER A 532 -5.56 19.32 16.62
CA SER A 532 -4.83 20.36 17.34
C SER A 532 -3.95 19.76 18.46
N GLN A 533 -4.42 18.69 19.10
CA GLN A 533 -3.64 17.98 20.12
C GLN A 533 -2.49 17.16 19.51
N ALA A 534 -2.71 16.55 18.35
CA ALA A 534 -1.68 15.73 17.68
C ALA A 534 -0.46 16.55 17.21
N ASP A 535 -0.64 17.82 16.86
CA ASP A 535 0.45 18.70 16.41
C ASP A 535 1.46 19.08 17.51
N ASN A 536 1.08 18.96 18.78
CA ASN A 536 1.90 19.37 19.92
C ASN A 536 2.90 18.29 20.38
N THR A 537 2.98 17.14 19.69
CA THR A 537 3.90 16.06 20.06
C THR A 537 5.17 16.05 19.20
N ALA A 538 6.33 15.83 19.84
CA ALA A 538 7.64 15.73 19.16
C ALA A 538 7.70 14.60 18.08
N LEU A 539 6.70 13.73 18.03
CA LEU A 539 6.55 12.63 17.07
C LEU A 539 5.85 13.06 15.75
N SER A 540 5.49 14.33 15.59
CA SER A 540 4.80 14.85 14.39
C SER A 540 5.62 14.71 13.09
N GLN A 541 6.91 14.40 13.19
CA GLN A 541 7.82 14.25 12.05
C GLN A 541 7.77 12.87 11.36
N ALA A 542 7.09 11.86 11.95
CA ALA A 542 6.94 10.55 11.35
C ALA A 542 5.54 10.35 10.75
N PRO A 543 5.40 9.57 9.65
CA PRO A 543 4.09 9.16 9.15
C PRO A 543 3.24 8.52 10.24
N SER A 544 1.91 8.69 10.20
CA SER A 544 1.01 8.18 11.25
C SER A 544 1.17 6.67 11.47
N GLU A 545 1.35 5.90 10.40
CA GLU A 545 1.56 4.46 10.46
C GLU A 545 2.87 4.06 11.15
N VAL A 546 3.86 4.94 11.11
CA VAL A 546 5.13 4.77 11.83
C VAL A 546 4.99 5.26 13.26
N ARG A 547 4.40 6.44 13.44
CA ARG A 547 4.19 7.08 14.74
C ARG A 547 3.35 6.24 15.71
N ASP A 548 2.27 5.64 15.21
CA ASP A 548 1.36 4.80 16.01
C ASP A 548 2.04 3.50 16.49
N LYS A 549 3.20 3.13 15.91
CA LYS A 549 4.01 1.98 16.29
C LYS A 549 5.24 2.35 17.15
N MET A 550 5.51 3.63 17.33
CA MET A 550 6.72 4.11 18.01
C MET A 550 6.53 4.29 19.52
N ASN A 551 6.48 3.19 20.26
CA ASN A 551 6.88 3.22 21.66
C ASN A 551 8.41 3.24 21.69
N GLN A 552 9.06 4.29 22.18
CA GLN A 552 10.54 4.43 22.15
C GLN A 552 11.14 4.04 23.49
N PHE A 553 11.91 2.96 23.50
CA PHE A 553 12.64 2.50 24.67
C PHE A 553 14.14 2.48 24.36
N ARG A 554 14.92 3.20 25.17
CA ARG A 554 16.38 3.26 25.04
C ARG A 554 17.03 2.13 25.77
N MET A 555 18.26 1.79 25.39
CA MET A 555 19.10 0.90 26.20
C MET A 555 19.29 1.48 27.60
N ASN A 556 19.24 0.60 28.61
CA ASN A 556 19.58 0.98 29.99
C ASN A 556 21.04 1.43 30.04
N GLU A 557 21.30 2.56 30.70
CA GLU A 557 22.64 3.20 30.78
C GLU A 557 23.73 2.24 31.25
N GLU A 558 23.38 1.30 32.16
CA GLU A 558 24.29 0.29 32.70
C GLU A 558 24.86 -0.64 31.61
N PHE A 559 24.10 -0.92 30.51
CA PHE A 559 24.46 -1.89 29.49
C PHE A 559 24.77 -1.26 28.12
N ALA A 560 24.41 0.02 27.93
CA ALA A 560 24.38 0.68 26.64
C ALA A 560 25.73 0.69 25.92
N ASP A 561 26.82 1.01 26.61
CA ASP A 561 28.15 1.10 25.99
C ASP A 561 28.63 -0.26 25.49
N GLU A 562 28.49 -1.32 26.30
CA GLU A 562 28.88 -2.64 25.92
C GLU A 562 27.99 -3.23 24.80
N ALA A 563 26.66 -3.10 24.95
CA ALA A 563 25.71 -3.62 23.96
C ALA A 563 25.88 -2.93 22.60
N SER A 564 26.15 -1.62 22.59
CA SER A 564 26.40 -0.86 21.35
C SER A 564 27.70 -1.24 20.64
N ALA A 565 28.67 -1.78 21.36
CA ALA A 565 29.94 -2.25 20.80
C ALA A 565 29.83 -3.65 20.16
N VAL A 566 28.82 -4.45 20.54
CA VAL A 566 28.65 -5.81 20.02
C VAL A 566 28.17 -5.76 18.57
N ARG A 567 28.75 -6.63 17.74
CA ARG A 567 28.30 -6.90 16.37
C ARG A 567 28.04 -8.40 16.24
N PHE A 568 26.74 -8.74 16.07
CA PHE A 568 26.38 -10.15 15.89
C PHE A 568 26.77 -10.62 14.49
N PRO A 569 27.46 -11.77 14.38
CA PRO A 569 27.83 -12.35 13.09
C PRO A 569 26.60 -12.75 12.29
N GLN A 570 26.68 -12.53 10.98
CA GLN A 570 25.73 -13.02 9.99
C GLN A 570 26.47 -13.70 8.85
N PHE A 571 25.78 -14.53 8.09
CA PHE A 571 26.35 -15.12 6.90
C PHE A 571 26.51 -14.07 5.81
N MET A 572 27.70 -13.98 5.24
CA MET A 572 28.08 -13.04 4.20
C MET A 572 28.56 -13.80 2.97
N LEU A 573 28.13 -13.34 1.80
CA LEU A 573 28.59 -13.86 0.51
C LEU A 573 29.88 -13.11 0.09
N GLU A 574 30.91 -13.84 -0.30
CA GLU A 574 32.12 -13.25 -0.91
C GLU A 574 31.83 -12.74 -2.32
N THR A 575 31.83 -11.43 -2.47
CA THR A 575 31.79 -10.75 -3.77
C THR A 575 33.19 -10.29 -4.06
N GLY A 576 33.79 -10.74 -5.19
CA GLY A 576 35.15 -10.34 -5.55
C GLY A 576 35.36 -8.82 -5.48
N PRO A 577 36.57 -8.32 -5.17
CA PRO A 577 36.82 -6.91 -4.97
C PRO A 577 36.53 -6.12 -6.25
N SER A 578 35.52 -5.28 -6.21
CA SER A 578 35.22 -4.29 -7.24
C SER A 578 35.47 -2.87 -6.69
N LEU A 579 35.76 -1.92 -7.60
CA LEU A 579 36.01 -0.51 -7.23
C LEU A 579 34.82 0.18 -6.50
N PHE A 580 33.66 -0.50 -6.43
CA PHE A 580 32.39 0.07 -5.96
C PHE A 580 31.58 -0.85 -5.03
N SER A 581 32.09 -2.03 -4.66
CA SER A 581 31.41 -2.95 -3.72
C SER A 581 32.35 -3.38 -2.61
N GLU A 582 31.79 -3.51 -1.39
CA GLU A 582 32.46 -4.16 -0.27
C GLU A 582 32.83 -5.62 -0.67
N ALA A 583 33.90 -6.15 -0.12
CA ALA A 583 34.36 -7.52 -0.43
C ALA A 583 33.35 -8.61 -0.02
N HIS A 584 32.36 -8.25 0.81
CA HIS A 584 31.32 -9.13 1.32
C HIS A 584 29.97 -8.43 1.30
N GLU A 585 28.91 -9.14 0.92
CA GLU A 585 27.52 -8.68 1.05
C GLU A 585 26.72 -9.65 1.93
N THR A 586 25.67 -9.14 2.58
CA THR A 586 24.78 -9.97 3.40
C THR A 586 24.11 -11.04 2.55
N LEU A 587 24.19 -12.30 2.99
CA LEU A 587 23.53 -13.40 2.30
C LEU A 587 22.02 -13.26 2.41
N GLU A 588 21.35 -13.21 1.25
CA GLU A 588 19.89 -13.19 1.13
C GLU A 588 19.38 -14.50 0.52
N LEU A 589 18.11 -14.83 0.74
CA LEU A 589 17.54 -16.09 0.23
C LEU A 589 17.57 -16.18 -1.28
N GLU A 590 17.42 -15.06 -1.98
CA GLU A 590 17.46 -14.95 -3.43
C GLU A 590 18.80 -15.40 -4.02
N HIS A 591 19.90 -15.19 -3.30
CA HIS A 591 21.22 -15.67 -3.72
C HIS A 591 21.28 -17.20 -3.80
N LEU A 592 20.55 -17.89 -2.91
CA LEU A 592 20.51 -19.34 -2.83
C LEU A 592 19.50 -20.00 -3.79
N GLU A 593 18.69 -19.19 -4.49
CA GLU A 593 17.66 -19.65 -5.43
C GLU A 593 18.17 -19.87 -6.86
N GLY A 594 19.35 -19.38 -7.14
CA GLY A 594 19.95 -19.51 -8.46
C GLY A 594 20.03 -20.95 -8.95
N GLY A 595 19.56 -21.21 -10.18
CA GLY A 595 19.55 -22.54 -10.78
C GLY A 595 18.48 -23.49 -10.26
N PHE A 596 17.54 -23.02 -9.45
CA PHE A 596 16.38 -23.83 -9.07
C PHE A 596 15.54 -24.20 -10.28
N SER A 597 15.15 -25.46 -10.40
CA SER A 597 14.29 -25.97 -11.46
C SER A 597 13.33 -27.02 -10.91
N LEU A 598 12.09 -26.97 -11.36
CA LEU A 598 11.05 -27.95 -11.04
C LEU A 598 11.07 -29.17 -11.97
N ARG A 599 11.89 -29.18 -13.02
CA ARG A 599 11.84 -30.17 -14.11
C ARG A 599 11.95 -31.62 -13.63
N ASP A 600 12.90 -31.89 -12.75
CA ASP A 600 13.20 -33.24 -12.24
C ASP A 600 12.80 -33.44 -10.78
N LYS A 601 11.99 -32.51 -10.23
CA LYS A 601 11.57 -32.58 -8.84
C LYS A 601 10.39 -33.54 -8.68
N ASP A 602 10.32 -34.15 -7.48
CA ASP A 602 9.21 -35.01 -7.08
C ASP A 602 7.88 -34.26 -7.13
N ALA A 603 6.91 -34.82 -7.86
CA ALA A 603 5.56 -34.29 -8.02
C ALA A 603 4.53 -34.96 -7.12
N HIS A 604 4.95 -35.93 -6.28
CA HIS A 604 4.05 -36.55 -5.34
C HIS A 604 3.71 -35.61 -4.19
N VAL A 605 2.42 -35.30 -4.02
CA VAL A 605 1.89 -34.48 -2.94
C VAL A 605 0.90 -35.32 -2.14
N ASP A 606 1.08 -35.35 -0.81
CA ASP A 606 0.16 -36.04 0.08
C ASP A 606 -1.12 -35.22 0.30
N PHE A 607 -2.22 -35.68 -0.29
CA PHE A 607 -3.53 -35.04 -0.15
C PHE A 607 -4.43 -35.72 0.90
N THR A 608 -3.96 -36.71 1.64
CA THR A 608 -4.77 -37.49 2.59
C THR A 608 -5.30 -36.68 3.77
N THR A 609 -4.67 -35.57 4.09
CA THR A 609 -5.03 -34.68 5.22
C THR A 609 -5.73 -33.39 4.83
N VAL A 610 -6.14 -33.24 3.56
CA VAL A 610 -6.75 -32.00 3.06
C VAL A 610 -7.96 -31.56 3.91
N ASN A 611 -8.85 -32.49 4.28
CA ASN A 611 -10.02 -32.17 5.11
C ASN A 611 -9.69 -31.97 6.60
N ALA A 612 -8.66 -32.62 7.12
CA ALA A 612 -8.26 -32.51 8.53
C ALA A 612 -7.55 -31.17 8.84
N GLU A 613 -6.77 -30.65 7.88
CA GLU A 613 -6.07 -29.38 8.04
C GLU A 613 -6.98 -28.18 7.87
N MET A 614 -8.07 -28.25 7.10
CA MET A 614 -9.09 -27.20 7.05
C MET A 614 -9.73 -26.92 8.41
N ALA A 615 -9.92 -27.94 9.24
CA ALA A 615 -10.43 -27.79 10.61
C ALA A 615 -9.37 -27.22 11.58
N ARG A 616 -8.08 -27.39 11.28
CA ARG A 616 -6.96 -26.92 12.11
C ARG A 616 -6.57 -25.48 11.81
N VAL A 617 -6.63 -25.06 10.55
CA VAL A 617 -6.33 -23.68 10.13
C VAL A 617 -7.39 -22.70 10.65
N ASP A 618 -8.65 -23.12 10.79
CA ASP A 618 -9.71 -22.26 11.36
C ASP A 618 -9.59 -22.01 12.88
N VAL A 619 -8.81 -22.82 13.60
CA VAL A 619 -8.71 -22.74 15.07
C VAL A 619 -7.45 -21.96 15.53
N ASP A 620 -6.38 -21.92 14.75
CA ASP A 620 -5.08 -21.36 15.19
C ASP A 620 -4.81 -19.94 14.69
N ASP A 621 -5.68 -19.35 13.86
CA ASP A 621 -5.41 -18.10 13.11
C ASP A 621 -5.97 -16.83 13.77
N SER A 622 -5.97 -16.74 15.09
CA SER A 622 -6.41 -15.53 15.79
C SER A 622 -5.36 -14.39 15.81
N LYS A 623 -4.16 -14.56 15.24
CA LYS A 623 -3.09 -13.53 15.31
C LYS A 623 -2.34 -13.21 14.02
N ASP A 624 -2.63 -13.80 12.87
CA ASP A 624 -1.91 -13.47 11.64
C ASP A 624 -2.82 -12.89 10.55
N SER A 625 -2.61 -11.61 10.23
CA SER A 625 -3.40 -10.79 9.30
C SER A 625 -3.33 -11.22 7.82
N THR A 626 -2.53 -12.24 7.49
CA THR A 626 -2.38 -12.76 6.12
C THR A 626 -3.38 -13.85 5.74
N ALA A 627 -3.99 -14.53 6.71
CA ALA A 627 -5.00 -15.58 6.44
C ALA A 627 -6.42 -15.00 6.19
N LYS A 628 -6.72 -13.77 6.63
CA LYS A 628 -8.01 -13.10 6.38
C LYS A 628 -8.30 -12.76 4.92
N ALA A 629 -7.32 -12.83 4.03
CA ALA A 629 -7.48 -12.55 2.59
C ALA A 629 -8.24 -13.63 1.80
N TRP A 630 -8.70 -14.72 2.43
CA TRP A 630 -9.25 -15.90 1.75
C TRP A 630 -10.73 -16.16 2.01
N ARG A 631 -11.41 -15.38 2.81
CA ARG A 631 -12.87 -15.44 2.85
C ARG A 631 -13.41 -14.69 1.62
N LEU A 632 -13.54 -15.43 0.51
CA LEU A 632 -14.56 -15.07 -0.48
C LEU A 632 -15.88 -14.96 0.29
N SER A 633 -16.64 -13.89 0.10
CA SER A 633 -17.99 -13.78 0.66
C SER A 633 -18.77 -15.04 0.29
N GLY A 634 -19.59 -15.55 1.18
CA GLY A 634 -20.31 -16.80 0.95
C GLY A 634 -21.10 -16.82 -0.37
N GLY A 635 -21.51 -15.64 -0.86
CA GLY A 635 -22.20 -15.46 -2.14
C GLY A 635 -21.29 -15.66 -3.38
N ASP A 636 -20.07 -15.09 -3.35
CA ASP A 636 -19.15 -15.21 -4.49
C ASP A 636 -18.62 -16.64 -4.65
N SER A 637 -18.46 -17.37 -3.54
CA SER A 637 -18.05 -18.77 -3.57
C SER A 637 -19.16 -19.68 -4.06
N ALA A 638 -20.43 -19.40 -3.75
CA ALA A 638 -21.57 -20.17 -4.23
C ALA A 638 -21.79 -19.95 -5.73
N PHE A 639 -21.74 -18.70 -6.21
CA PHE A 639 -21.86 -18.38 -7.63
C PHE A 639 -20.72 -18.99 -8.47
N PHE A 640 -19.47 -18.89 -7.98
CA PHE A 640 -18.33 -19.51 -8.67
C PHE A 640 -18.47 -21.03 -8.73
N ARG A 641 -18.92 -21.70 -7.67
CA ARG A 641 -19.18 -23.14 -7.66
C ARG A 641 -20.29 -23.54 -8.63
N GLU A 642 -21.37 -22.79 -8.68
CA GLU A 642 -22.49 -23.04 -9.56
C GLU A 642 -22.10 -22.88 -11.04
N TRP A 643 -21.42 -21.78 -11.38
CA TRP A 643 -20.85 -21.54 -12.70
C TRP A 643 -19.82 -22.59 -13.08
N PHE A 644 -18.89 -22.93 -12.16
CA PHE A 644 -17.84 -23.91 -12.38
C PHE A 644 -18.43 -25.31 -12.67
N ASN A 645 -19.46 -25.73 -11.95
CA ASN A 645 -20.15 -27.01 -12.16
C ASN A 645 -20.89 -27.08 -13.50
N THR A 646 -21.23 -25.93 -14.12
CA THR A 646 -21.84 -25.92 -15.46
C THR A 646 -20.83 -26.13 -16.59
N GLN A 647 -19.54 -26.09 -16.32
CA GLN A 647 -18.50 -26.26 -17.35
C GLN A 647 -18.22 -27.74 -17.63
N PRO A 648 -17.83 -28.09 -18.87
CA PRO A 648 -17.38 -29.47 -19.20
C PRO A 648 -16.15 -29.85 -18.35
N SER A 649 -16.00 -31.16 -18.04
CA SER A 649 -14.93 -31.66 -17.15
C SER A 649 -13.51 -31.21 -17.58
N GLU A 650 -13.19 -31.32 -18.89
CA GLU A 650 -11.89 -30.85 -19.41
C GLU A 650 -11.62 -29.35 -19.15
N LYS A 651 -12.68 -28.55 -19.22
CA LYS A 651 -12.58 -27.10 -18.97
C LYS A 651 -12.46 -26.81 -17.48
N ARG A 652 -13.11 -27.56 -16.61
CA ARG A 652 -12.99 -27.48 -15.16
C ARG A 652 -11.57 -27.78 -14.71
N LEU A 653 -10.97 -28.84 -15.21
CA LEU A 653 -9.58 -29.19 -14.92
C LEU A 653 -8.60 -28.10 -15.39
N SER A 654 -8.82 -27.54 -16.58
CA SER A 654 -8.02 -26.40 -17.08
C SER A 654 -8.15 -25.15 -16.21
N LEU A 655 -9.34 -24.88 -15.67
CA LEU A 655 -9.55 -23.77 -14.72
C LEU A 655 -8.85 -24.03 -13.39
N CYS A 656 -8.88 -25.24 -12.85
CA CYS A 656 -8.14 -25.63 -11.65
C CYS A 656 -6.63 -25.42 -11.84
N LYS A 657 -6.07 -25.87 -12.97
CA LYS A 657 -4.67 -25.61 -13.33
C LYS A 657 -4.34 -24.12 -13.35
N GLY A 658 -5.23 -23.30 -13.95
CA GLY A 658 -5.09 -21.85 -13.97
C GLY A 658 -5.07 -21.23 -12.58
N ILE A 659 -5.93 -21.68 -11.66
CA ILE A 659 -5.96 -21.23 -10.26
C ILE A 659 -4.66 -21.61 -9.54
N ILE A 660 -4.21 -22.85 -9.68
CA ILE A 660 -2.95 -23.33 -9.08
C ILE A 660 -1.79 -22.48 -9.62
N LYS A 661 -1.68 -22.31 -10.92
CA LYS A 661 -0.64 -21.50 -11.57
C LYS A 661 -0.62 -20.06 -11.07
N GLN A 662 -1.78 -19.39 -11.04
CA GLN A 662 -1.89 -18.01 -10.58
C GLN A 662 -1.38 -17.80 -9.14
N LYS A 663 -1.54 -18.82 -8.30
CA LYS A 663 -1.06 -18.77 -6.90
C LYS A 663 0.43 -19.07 -6.77
N LEU A 664 0.95 -19.96 -7.58
CA LEU A 664 2.36 -20.33 -7.58
C LEU A 664 3.23 -19.36 -8.40
N SER A 665 2.68 -18.64 -9.39
CA SER A 665 3.42 -17.66 -10.21
C SER A 665 3.95 -16.45 -9.42
N LYS A 666 3.58 -16.31 -8.15
CA LYS A 666 4.15 -15.30 -7.24
C LYS A 666 5.51 -15.72 -6.63
N MET A 667 6.03 -16.89 -6.98
CA MET A 667 7.34 -17.36 -6.54
C MET A 667 8.38 -16.99 -7.60
N ASN A 668 9.22 -15.99 -7.30
CA ASN A 668 10.14 -15.36 -8.26
C ASN A 668 11.21 -16.31 -8.83
N CYS A 669 11.54 -17.41 -8.14
CA CYS A 669 12.56 -18.37 -8.57
C CYS A 669 12.05 -19.51 -9.47
N VAL A 670 10.75 -19.53 -9.79
CA VAL A 670 10.14 -20.61 -10.58
C VAL A 670 9.82 -20.15 -11.99
N ASN A 671 10.31 -20.87 -12.99
CA ASN A 671 10.02 -20.61 -14.40
C ASN A 671 8.59 -21.02 -14.74
N ASP A 672 7.82 -20.16 -15.41
CA ASP A 672 6.41 -20.37 -15.75
C ASP A 672 6.17 -21.67 -16.52
N ARG A 673 7.05 -22.03 -17.45
CA ARG A 673 6.92 -23.24 -18.25
C ARG A 673 7.17 -24.49 -17.41
N GLU A 674 8.19 -24.46 -16.57
CA GLU A 674 8.49 -25.58 -15.67
C GLU A 674 7.40 -25.75 -14.61
N LEU A 675 6.78 -24.65 -14.20
CA LEU A 675 5.64 -24.66 -13.30
C LEU A 675 4.42 -25.36 -13.94
N ASP A 676 4.11 -25.06 -15.21
CA ASP A 676 3.03 -25.73 -15.94
C ASP A 676 3.30 -27.24 -16.05
N GLU A 677 4.51 -27.62 -16.46
CA GLU A 677 4.93 -29.03 -16.57
C GLU A 677 4.91 -29.73 -15.20
N TYR A 678 5.23 -29.03 -14.12
CA TYR A 678 5.17 -29.56 -12.76
C TYR A 678 3.74 -29.78 -12.29
N ILE A 679 2.85 -28.79 -12.49
CA ILE A 679 1.43 -28.89 -12.14
C ILE A 679 0.80 -30.08 -12.90
N ASP A 680 1.13 -30.26 -14.17
CA ASP A 680 0.64 -31.39 -14.96
C ASP A 680 1.09 -32.74 -14.39
N ARG A 681 2.33 -32.85 -13.91
CA ARG A 681 2.83 -34.04 -13.25
C ARG A 681 2.13 -34.28 -11.91
N VAL A 682 1.92 -33.24 -11.10
CA VAL A 682 1.21 -33.37 -9.81
C VAL A 682 -0.22 -33.85 -10.04
N ILE A 683 -0.94 -33.25 -11.00
CA ILE A 683 -2.31 -33.66 -11.33
C ILE A 683 -2.34 -35.10 -11.89
N GLY A 684 -1.33 -35.49 -12.66
CA GLY A 684 -1.21 -36.85 -13.18
C GLY A 684 -0.97 -37.91 -12.10
N THR A 685 -0.62 -37.57 -10.88
CA THR A 685 -0.47 -38.48 -9.74
C THR A 685 -1.75 -38.63 -8.90
N MET A 686 -2.76 -37.78 -9.13
CA MET A 686 -4.00 -37.78 -8.36
C MET A 686 -4.93 -38.93 -8.74
N SER A 687 -5.67 -39.49 -7.76
CA SER A 687 -6.75 -40.44 -7.98
C SER A 687 -7.98 -39.74 -8.59
N GLU A 688 -8.91 -40.50 -9.14
CA GLU A 688 -10.18 -39.97 -9.67
C GLU A 688 -10.99 -39.23 -8.60
N ASP A 689 -10.99 -39.73 -7.35
CA ASP A 689 -11.66 -39.09 -6.23
C ASP A 689 -11.02 -37.75 -5.91
N GLN A 690 -9.66 -37.67 -5.85
CA GLN A 690 -8.92 -36.44 -5.63
C GLN A 690 -9.11 -35.42 -6.75
N LEU A 691 -9.19 -35.87 -8.00
CA LEU A 691 -9.50 -34.97 -9.11
C LEU A 691 -10.94 -34.42 -9.01
N SER A 692 -11.90 -35.25 -8.61
CA SER A 692 -13.27 -34.78 -8.36
C SER A 692 -13.37 -33.80 -7.21
N GLU A 693 -12.62 -34.02 -6.12
CA GLU A 693 -12.56 -33.08 -5.00
C GLU A 693 -11.81 -31.77 -5.39
N LEU A 694 -10.71 -31.84 -6.14
CA LEU A 694 -10.01 -30.68 -6.70
C LEU A 694 -10.95 -29.81 -7.54
N GLU A 695 -11.81 -30.45 -8.39
CA GLU A 695 -12.80 -29.74 -9.19
C GLU A 695 -13.86 -29.04 -8.33
N GLN A 696 -14.25 -29.64 -7.21
CA GLN A 696 -15.25 -29.07 -6.30
C GLN A 696 -14.68 -28.00 -5.38
N SER A 697 -13.44 -28.16 -4.93
CA SER A 697 -12.77 -27.27 -3.96
C SER A 697 -11.26 -27.16 -4.24
N PRO A 698 -10.82 -26.36 -5.20
CA PRO A 698 -9.41 -26.30 -5.62
C PRO A 698 -8.46 -25.72 -4.57
N TYR A 699 -8.93 -24.86 -3.68
CA TYR A 699 -8.06 -24.11 -2.77
C TYR A 699 -7.25 -24.95 -1.77
N PRO A 700 -7.78 -25.96 -1.10
CA PRO A 700 -6.99 -26.83 -0.21
C PRO A 700 -5.84 -27.51 -0.95
N TYR A 701 -6.09 -27.94 -2.18
CA TYR A 701 -5.10 -28.56 -3.05
C TYR A 701 -4.00 -27.58 -3.46
N VAL A 702 -4.37 -26.33 -3.77
CA VAL A 702 -3.41 -25.25 -4.04
C VAL A 702 -2.45 -25.05 -2.88
N VAL A 703 -2.97 -25.02 -1.65
CA VAL A 703 -2.15 -24.84 -0.44
C VAL A 703 -1.14 -25.98 -0.28
N LYS A 704 -1.57 -27.22 -0.49
CA LYS A 704 -0.68 -28.39 -0.43
C LYS A 704 0.41 -28.38 -1.51
N ILE A 705 0.03 -28.07 -2.76
CA ILE A 705 0.99 -27.96 -3.86
C ILE A 705 1.98 -26.81 -3.59
N GLN A 706 1.47 -25.67 -3.10
CA GLN A 706 2.33 -24.54 -2.71
C GLN A 706 3.31 -24.94 -1.60
N GLY A 707 2.84 -25.68 -0.59
CA GLY A 707 3.67 -26.21 0.47
C GLY A 707 4.80 -27.10 -0.08
N LYS A 708 4.46 -28.01 -0.99
CA LYS A 708 5.45 -28.90 -1.63
C LYS A 708 6.49 -28.14 -2.44
N VAL A 709 6.07 -27.15 -3.22
CA VAL A 709 7.03 -26.33 -3.98
C VAL A 709 7.92 -25.52 -3.04
N LYS A 710 7.39 -24.95 -1.96
CA LYS A 710 8.20 -24.27 -0.92
C LYS A 710 9.23 -25.22 -0.27
N GLU A 711 8.84 -26.44 0.03
CA GLU A 711 9.75 -27.48 0.55
C GLU A 711 10.90 -27.76 -0.42
N LEU A 712 10.58 -27.96 -1.72
CA LEU A 712 11.58 -28.18 -2.76
C LEU A 712 12.56 -27.01 -2.92
N ILE A 713 12.06 -25.76 -2.83
CA ILE A 713 12.89 -24.56 -2.85
C ILE A 713 13.80 -24.54 -1.60
N ALA A 714 13.26 -24.83 -0.42
CA ALA A 714 14.03 -24.86 0.83
C ALA A 714 15.16 -25.92 0.77
N GLN A 715 14.85 -27.13 0.26
CA GLN A 715 15.86 -28.18 0.04
C GLN A 715 16.95 -27.72 -0.94
N HIS A 716 16.59 -27.03 -2.03
CA HIS A 716 17.56 -26.48 -2.97
C HIS A 716 18.46 -25.45 -2.30
N ARG A 717 17.88 -24.47 -1.60
CA ARG A 717 18.62 -23.45 -0.85
C ARG A 717 19.60 -24.06 0.14
N SER A 718 19.16 -25.07 0.91
CA SER A 718 20.02 -25.77 1.87
C SER A 718 21.20 -26.47 1.17
N GLY A 719 20.96 -27.12 0.01
CA GLY A 719 22.04 -27.75 -0.77
C GLY A 719 23.02 -26.75 -1.36
N VAL A 720 22.54 -25.61 -1.87
CA VAL A 720 23.39 -24.52 -2.39
C VAL A 720 24.21 -23.91 -1.25
N PHE A 721 23.56 -23.64 -0.11
CA PHE A 721 24.20 -23.07 1.07
C PHE A 721 25.33 -23.98 1.60
N ASP A 722 25.06 -25.28 1.83
CA ASP A 722 26.05 -26.22 2.29
C ASP A 722 27.24 -26.29 1.29
N THR A 723 26.97 -26.35 -0.01
CA THR A 723 28.01 -26.34 -1.06
C THR A 723 28.85 -25.06 -1.05
N TRP A 724 28.22 -23.91 -0.91
CA TRP A 724 28.94 -22.62 -0.88
C TRP A 724 29.73 -22.43 0.40
N LEU A 725 29.25 -22.98 1.50
CA LEU A 725 30.00 -22.99 2.76
C LEU A 725 31.27 -23.85 2.63
N GLU A 726 31.16 -25.03 2.00
CA GLU A 726 32.32 -25.91 1.73
C GLU A 726 33.32 -25.29 0.75
N GLN A 727 32.86 -24.38 -0.12
CA GLN A 727 33.71 -23.68 -1.10
C GLN A 727 34.27 -22.35 -0.56
N ASP A 728 34.12 -22.07 0.72
CA ASP A 728 34.49 -20.77 1.35
C ASP A 728 33.89 -19.54 0.67
N LYS A 729 32.76 -19.69 -0.02
CA LYS A 729 32.01 -18.56 -0.63
C LYS A 729 31.12 -17.84 0.36
N ILE A 730 30.80 -18.51 1.48
CA ILE A 730 30.02 -17.94 2.57
C ILE A 730 30.92 -17.91 3.80
N SER A 731 31.01 -16.74 4.43
CA SER A 731 31.69 -16.51 5.69
C SER A 731 30.70 -16.02 6.75
N CYS A 732 31.03 -16.22 8.04
CA CYS A 732 30.21 -15.68 9.13
C CYS A 732 30.98 -14.55 9.81
N LEU A 733 30.56 -13.28 9.52
CA LEU A 733 31.29 -12.10 9.92
C LEU A 733 30.43 -11.17 10.80
N PRO A 734 31.05 -10.40 11.72
CA PRO A 734 30.35 -9.39 12.51
C PRO A 734 29.65 -8.38 11.60
N ASN A 735 28.32 -8.29 11.70
CA ASN A 735 27.51 -7.42 10.82
C ASN A 735 26.41 -6.67 11.59
N TYR A 736 25.51 -7.38 12.28
CA TYR A 736 24.33 -6.78 12.89
C TYR A 736 24.66 -6.09 14.22
N ALA A 737 24.20 -4.84 14.38
CA ALA A 737 24.27 -4.08 15.63
C ALA A 737 22.89 -3.97 16.27
N LEU A 738 22.82 -4.10 17.59
CA LEU A 738 21.61 -3.76 18.32
C LEU A 738 21.29 -2.26 18.19
N PRO A 739 20.04 -1.88 17.91
CA PRO A 739 19.65 -0.47 17.82
C PRO A 739 19.73 0.21 19.20
N ALA A 740 20.12 1.47 19.23
CA ALA A 740 20.14 2.24 20.48
C ALA A 740 18.74 2.47 21.10
N VAL A 741 17.70 2.39 20.27
CA VAL A 741 16.30 2.57 20.66
C VAL A 741 15.45 1.51 19.95
N ILE A 742 14.53 0.87 20.66
CA ILE A 742 13.53 -0.02 20.10
C ILE A 742 12.14 0.61 20.16
N SER A 743 11.23 0.16 19.29
CA SER A 743 9.87 0.72 19.18
C SER A 743 8.82 -0.39 19.00
N PRO A 744 8.63 -1.26 19.99
CA PRO A 744 7.64 -2.34 19.93
C PRO A 744 6.21 -1.80 19.97
N THR A 745 5.26 -2.54 19.36
CA THR A 745 3.84 -2.20 19.40
C THR A 745 3.19 -2.48 20.74
N ALA A 746 3.60 -3.58 21.39
CA ALA A 746 3.23 -3.94 22.75
C ALA A 746 4.52 -4.16 23.56
N PHE A 747 4.51 -3.85 24.84
CA PHE A 747 5.73 -3.88 25.63
C PHE A 747 5.49 -4.30 27.08
N THR A 748 6.57 -4.81 27.70
CA THR A 748 6.67 -5.09 29.15
C THR A 748 7.91 -4.42 29.73
N SER A 749 7.82 -3.93 30.96
CA SER A 749 8.93 -3.29 31.68
C SER A 749 9.20 -3.92 33.06
N MET A 750 8.58 -5.07 33.38
CA MET A 750 8.59 -5.64 34.73
C MET A 750 9.68 -6.66 35.02
N VAL A 751 10.49 -7.04 34.00
CA VAL A 751 11.49 -8.11 34.16
C VAL A 751 12.89 -7.51 34.38
N PRO A 752 13.62 -7.89 35.46
CA PRO A 752 14.95 -7.37 35.77
C PRO A 752 15.97 -7.70 34.65
N LYS A 753 17.07 -6.92 34.60
CA LYS A 753 18.19 -7.08 33.67
C LYS A 753 17.82 -6.95 32.18
N SER A 754 16.69 -6.34 31.87
CA SER A 754 16.31 -6.00 30.52
C SER A 754 17.34 -5.04 29.89
N LEU A 755 17.74 -5.28 28.64
CA LEU A 755 18.66 -4.38 27.92
C LEU A 755 18.06 -3.02 27.69
N TYR A 756 16.76 -2.96 27.34
CA TYR A 756 16.04 -1.71 27.12
C TYR A 756 15.15 -1.34 28.31
N THR A 757 14.81 -0.07 28.43
CA THR A 757 13.91 0.43 29.50
C THR A 757 12.54 -0.25 29.51
N ALA A 758 12.10 -0.76 28.36
CA ALA A 758 11.06 -1.77 28.23
C ALA A 758 11.33 -2.61 26.97
N GLU A 759 10.83 -3.81 26.92
CA GLU A 759 11.02 -4.79 25.86
C GLU A 759 9.70 -5.08 25.15
N GLU A 760 9.75 -5.71 23.97
CA GLU A 760 8.55 -6.20 23.30
C GLU A 760 7.81 -7.20 24.18
N ASP A 761 6.48 -7.14 24.14
CA ASP A 761 5.63 -8.06 24.90
C ASP A 761 5.87 -9.52 24.49
N MET A 762 5.70 -10.42 25.43
CA MET A 762 6.05 -11.83 25.31
C MET A 762 4.84 -12.69 25.61
N ASN A 763 4.76 -13.87 24.99
CA ASN A 763 3.81 -14.88 25.40
C ASN A 763 4.18 -15.48 26.77
N GLU A 764 3.27 -16.23 27.38
CA GLU A 764 3.43 -16.79 28.73
C GLU A 764 4.68 -17.66 28.88
N TYR A 765 4.98 -18.45 27.88
CA TYR A 765 6.17 -19.32 27.90
C TYR A 765 7.48 -18.54 27.73
N GLU A 766 7.55 -17.61 26.81
CA GLU A 766 8.70 -16.71 26.65
C GLU A 766 8.96 -15.92 27.92
N PHE A 767 7.89 -15.39 28.55
CA PHE A 767 7.99 -14.68 29.82
C PHE A 767 8.58 -15.56 30.92
N LYS A 768 8.13 -16.83 31.03
CA LYS A 768 8.65 -17.81 31.99
C LYS A 768 10.15 -18.08 31.80
N VAL A 769 10.60 -18.20 30.55
CA VAL A 769 12.02 -18.42 30.21
C VAL A 769 12.84 -17.19 30.60
N VAL A 770 12.40 -16.00 30.20
CA VAL A 770 13.10 -14.73 30.48
C VAL A 770 13.17 -14.47 31.98
N TRP A 771 12.07 -14.69 32.70
CA TRP A 771 12.04 -14.52 34.15
C TRP A 771 13.08 -15.43 34.84
N ALA A 772 13.11 -16.72 34.50
CA ALA A 772 14.06 -17.64 35.04
C ALA A 772 15.53 -17.26 34.71
N LEU A 773 15.81 -16.76 33.52
CA LEU A 773 17.12 -16.23 33.13
C LEU A 773 17.50 -14.98 33.92
N SER A 774 16.56 -14.07 34.14
CA SER A 774 16.80 -12.80 34.84
C SER A 774 17.20 -13.00 36.32
N GLU A 775 16.74 -14.10 36.94
CA GLU A 775 17.12 -14.47 38.31
C GLU A 775 18.52 -15.11 38.44
N MET A 776 19.11 -15.53 37.33
CA MET A 776 20.44 -16.16 37.34
C MET A 776 21.54 -15.14 37.58
N GLY A 777 22.46 -15.40 38.54
CA GLY A 777 23.56 -14.48 38.85
C GLY A 777 24.62 -14.30 37.77
N ASN A 778 24.74 -15.26 36.85
CA ASN A 778 25.68 -15.18 35.71
C ASN A 778 25.07 -14.46 34.48
N VAL A 779 23.77 -14.17 34.43
CA VAL A 779 23.15 -13.37 33.39
C VAL A 779 23.37 -11.87 33.67
N LYS A 780 23.92 -11.16 32.70
CA LYS A 780 24.20 -9.72 32.74
C LYS A 780 23.01 -8.89 32.26
N TRP A 781 22.56 -9.15 31.03
CA TRP A 781 21.37 -8.56 30.46
C TRP A 781 20.69 -9.50 29.46
N TRP A 782 19.43 -9.26 29.16
CA TRP A 782 18.66 -9.94 28.12
C TRP A 782 17.90 -8.93 27.27
N HIS A 783 17.55 -9.33 26.03
CA HIS A 783 16.75 -8.55 25.07
C HIS A 783 15.76 -9.46 24.35
N ARG A 784 14.51 -9.02 24.25
CA ARG A 784 13.50 -9.66 23.41
C ARG A 784 13.72 -9.27 21.95
N ASN A 785 14.25 -10.18 21.19
CA ASN A 785 14.50 -9.96 19.77
C ASN A 785 13.19 -9.96 18.99
N ILE A 786 12.84 -8.81 18.37
CA ILE A 786 11.56 -8.66 17.69
C ILE A 786 11.54 -9.52 16.43
N SER A 787 10.58 -10.45 16.36
CA SER A 787 10.44 -11.38 15.24
C SER A 787 10.35 -10.62 13.91
N ARG A 788 11.10 -11.07 12.91
CA ARG A 788 11.19 -10.53 11.54
C ARG A 788 11.76 -9.09 11.42
N LEU A 789 12.07 -8.42 12.53
CA LEU A 789 12.60 -7.04 12.52
C LEU A 789 13.97 -6.95 13.22
N GLY A 790 14.23 -7.78 14.21
CA GLY A 790 15.48 -7.82 14.95
C GLY A 790 16.57 -8.66 14.29
N PHE A 791 17.50 -9.15 15.11
CA PHE A 791 18.57 -10.02 14.65
C PHE A 791 18.01 -11.30 14.05
N GLN A 792 18.57 -11.70 12.91
CA GLN A 792 18.28 -12.98 12.26
C GLN A 792 19.56 -13.73 11.91
N ILE A 793 19.50 -15.03 12.03
CA ILE A 793 20.47 -15.95 11.43
C ILE A 793 20.03 -16.16 9.98
N ASN A 794 20.70 -15.52 9.04
CA ASN A 794 20.32 -15.39 7.64
C ASN A 794 20.82 -16.57 6.77
N GLY A 795 20.56 -17.81 7.22
CA GLY A 795 20.88 -19.02 6.45
C GLY A 795 19.85 -19.36 5.36
N PRO A 796 19.87 -20.60 4.84
CA PRO A 796 18.89 -21.07 3.84
C PRO A 796 17.44 -21.06 4.36
N VAL A 797 17.28 -21.07 5.68
CA VAL A 797 16.05 -20.75 6.40
C VAL A 797 16.41 -19.66 7.40
N HIS A 798 15.65 -18.57 7.42
CA HIS A 798 15.86 -17.52 8.41
C HIS A 798 15.39 -17.99 9.78
N ALA A 799 16.30 -17.99 10.76
CA ALA A 799 15.95 -18.22 12.16
C ALA A 799 16.03 -16.89 12.93
N TYR A 800 14.97 -16.59 13.67
CA TYR A 800 14.85 -15.39 14.51
C TYR A 800 14.84 -15.85 15.97
N PRO A 801 16.00 -15.87 16.66
CA PRO A 801 15.99 -16.18 18.09
C PRO A 801 15.04 -15.25 18.84
N ASP A 802 14.24 -15.78 19.75
CA ASP A 802 13.27 -14.97 20.49
C ASP A 802 13.93 -14.06 21.52
N ILE A 803 15.00 -14.55 22.14
CA ILE A 803 15.69 -13.87 23.26
C ILE A 803 17.20 -13.89 23.01
N ILE A 804 17.85 -12.75 23.22
CA ILE A 804 19.29 -12.58 23.21
C ILE A 804 19.73 -12.38 24.66
N VAL A 805 20.71 -13.15 25.14
CA VAL A 805 21.18 -13.09 26.53
C VAL A 805 22.67 -12.88 26.55
N MET A 806 23.15 -11.89 27.30
CA MET A 806 24.56 -11.69 27.60
C MET A 806 24.86 -12.21 28.99
N LEU A 807 25.90 -13.01 29.09
CA LEU A 807 26.44 -13.49 30.38
C LEU A 807 27.60 -12.63 30.86
N HIS A 808 27.85 -12.61 32.17
CA HIS A 808 29.03 -11.95 32.75
C HIS A 808 30.37 -12.56 32.25
N SER A 809 30.34 -13.81 31.77
CA SER A 809 31.51 -14.45 31.10
C SER A 809 31.81 -13.91 29.71
N GLY A 810 31.01 -12.97 29.18
CA GLY A 810 31.09 -12.44 27.79
C GLY A 810 30.46 -13.38 26.74
N LYS A 811 29.84 -14.49 27.13
CA LYS A 811 29.10 -15.36 26.23
C LYS A 811 27.75 -14.77 25.90
N ILE A 812 27.34 -14.92 24.64
CA ILE A 812 26.08 -14.46 24.12
C ILE A 812 25.23 -15.66 23.67
N LEU A 813 24.03 -15.75 24.21
CA LEU A 813 23.11 -16.86 23.94
C LEU A 813 21.98 -16.36 23.06
N MET A 814 21.75 -17.02 21.93
CA MET A 814 20.59 -16.87 21.06
C MET A 814 19.59 -17.97 21.44
N VAL A 815 18.45 -17.58 21.98
CA VAL A 815 17.46 -18.51 22.52
C VAL A 815 16.19 -18.40 21.69
N GLU A 816 15.75 -19.50 21.12
CA GLU A 816 14.46 -19.65 20.42
C GLU A 816 13.56 -20.56 21.26
N THR A 817 12.38 -20.06 21.63
CA THR A 817 11.43 -20.79 22.46
C THR A 817 10.41 -21.53 21.61
N LYS A 818 10.05 -22.75 21.98
CA LYS A 818 9.08 -23.57 21.23
C LYS A 818 8.13 -24.29 22.19
N GLY A 819 6.82 -24.22 21.89
CA GLY A 819 5.85 -25.12 22.51
C GLY A 819 6.12 -26.58 22.10
N ASP A 820 5.86 -27.53 22.98
CA ASP A 820 6.14 -28.95 22.74
C ASP A 820 5.48 -29.54 21.48
N HIS A 821 4.37 -28.96 21.03
CA HIS A 821 3.66 -29.34 19.81
C HIS A 821 4.33 -28.88 18.51
N LEU A 822 5.32 -27.97 18.61
CA LEU A 822 6.05 -27.42 17.47
C LEU A 822 7.37 -28.17 17.18
N ASP A 823 7.57 -29.36 17.75
CA ASP A 823 8.68 -30.26 17.38
C ASP A 823 8.38 -30.93 16.03
N ASN A 824 8.74 -30.24 14.98
CA ASN A 824 8.51 -30.61 13.57
C ASN A 824 9.78 -30.40 12.74
N ASP A 825 9.73 -30.72 11.45
CA ASP A 825 10.89 -30.65 10.57
C ASP A 825 11.41 -29.21 10.39
N GLU A 826 10.54 -28.19 10.40
CA GLU A 826 10.96 -26.78 10.38
C GLU A 826 11.80 -26.42 11.60
N SER A 827 11.39 -26.85 12.80
CA SER A 827 12.15 -26.64 14.03
C SER A 827 13.51 -27.35 14.01
N LYS A 828 13.59 -28.55 13.43
CA LYS A 828 14.86 -29.26 13.25
C LYS A 828 15.80 -28.51 12.29
N GLU A 829 15.28 -27.99 11.18
CA GLU A 829 16.07 -27.18 10.23
C GLU A 829 16.61 -25.90 10.90
N LYS A 830 15.75 -25.17 11.64
CA LYS A 830 16.16 -23.98 12.39
C LYS A 830 17.20 -24.30 13.45
N ALA A 831 17.03 -25.38 14.19
CA ALA A 831 18.04 -25.83 15.17
C ALA A 831 19.37 -26.17 14.50
N LYS A 832 19.34 -26.86 13.34
CA LYS A 832 20.53 -27.19 12.54
C LYS A 832 21.28 -25.91 12.12
N ILE A 833 20.57 -24.92 11.55
CA ILE A 833 21.21 -23.69 11.09
C ILE A 833 21.75 -22.85 12.27
N GLY A 834 21.03 -22.82 13.39
CA GLY A 834 21.46 -22.14 14.60
C GLY A 834 22.76 -22.77 15.19
N ASP A 835 22.87 -24.10 15.19
CA ASP A 835 24.07 -24.80 15.63
C ASP A 835 25.25 -24.57 14.67
N GLN A 836 25.02 -24.59 13.36
CA GLN A 836 26.02 -24.23 12.34
C GLN A 836 26.51 -22.79 12.52
N TRP A 837 25.59 -21.86 12.69
CA TRP A 837 25.91 -20.47 12.94
C TRP A 837 26.76 -20.31 14.22
N ALA A 838 26.36 -20.90 15.32
CA ALA A 838 27.09 -20.81 16.59
C ALA A 838 28.53 -21.34 16.51
N LYS A 839 28.77 -22.36 15.68
CA LYS A 839 30.11 -22.90 15.43
C LYS A 839 31.00 -21.95 14.64
N LEU A 840 30.41 -21.23 13.66
CA LEU A 840 31.12 -20.32 12.75
C LEU A 840 31.23 -18.89 13.31
N ALA A 841 30.27 -18.45 14.11
CA ALA A 841 30.23 -17.12 14.73
C ALA A 841 31.31 -16.92 15.81
N GLY A 842 31.86 -18.01 16.36
CA GLY A 842 32.93 -17.97 17.34
C GLY A 842 32.52 -18.47 18.73
N LYS A 843 33.53 -18.73 19.57
CA LYS A 843 33.34 -19.40 20.88
C LYS A 843 32.44 -18.68 21.87
N GLN A 844 32.27 -17.36 21.66
CA GLN A 844 31.42 -16.52 22.52
C GLN A 844 29.93 -16.66 22.22
N TYR A 845 29.55 -17.14 21.01
CA TYR A 845 28.16 -17.25 20.60
C TYR A 845 27.64 -18.67 20.80
N LYS A 846 26.41 -18.80 21.26
CA LYS A 846 25.69 -20.06 21.43
C LYS A 846 24.25 -19.90 20.91
N TYR A 847 23.70 -20.98 20.37
CA TYR A 847 22.30 -21.05 19.97
C TYR A 847 21.60 -22.19 20.72
N TYR A 848 20.42 -21.94 21.23
CA TYR A 848 19.59 -22.90 21.96
C TYR A 848 18.13 -22.79 21.54
N MET A 849 17.55 -23.89 21.08
CA MET A 849 16.11 -24.03 20.92
C MET A 849 15.55 -24.68 22.17
N VAL A 850 14.62 -24.04 22.85
CA VAL A 850 14.16 -24.44 24.19
C VAL A 850 12.67 -24.80 24.14
N PHE A 851 12.38 -26.07 24.45
CA PHE A 851 11.01 -26.60 24.55
C PHE A 851 10.52 -26.56 26.00
N GLU A 852 9.21 -26.47 26.19
CA GLU A 852 8.66 -26.28 27.54
C GLU A 852 8.96 -27.45 28.46
N THR A 853 8.66 -28.68 28.05
CA THR A 853 8.89 -29.91 28.83
C THR A 853 9.61 -30.98 28.02
N LYS A 854 9.46 -30.96 26.70
CA LYS A 854 10.02 -31.98 25.78
C LYS A 854 11.52 -31.85 25.66
N GLN A 855 12.23 -32.99 25.72
CA GLN A 855 13.63 -33.06 25.38
C GLN A 855 13.77 -33.69 23.98
N PRO A 856 14.04 -32.91 22.93
CA PRO A 856 14.27 -33.44 21.59
C PRO A 856 15.59 -34.24 21.52
N ASP A 857 15.69 -35.05 20.46
CA ASP A 857 16.86 -35.94 20.22
C ASP A 857 17.88 -35.38 19.21
N TYR A 858 17.74 -34.07 18.85
CA TYR A 858 18.65 -33.42 17.91
C TYR A 858 19.46 -32.27 18.56
N PRO A 859 20.67 -31.98 18.02
CA PRO A 859 21.56 -30.96 18.57
C PRO A 859 20.96 -29.56 18.61
N GLY A 860 21.28 -28.80 19.62
CA GLY A 860 20.83 -27.40 19.79
C GLY A 860 19.43 -27.25 20.39
N ALA A 861 18.71 -28.37 20.63
CA ALA A 861 17.38 -28.37 21.20
C ALA A 861 17.35 -29.02 22.60
N TYR A 862 16.70 -28.37 23.56
CA TYR A 862 16.69 -28.77 24.95
C TYR A 862 15.33 -28.51 25.60
N SER A 863 15.01 -29.30 26.65
CA SER A 863 13.93 -28.89 27.55
C SER A 863 14.35 -27.67 28.38
N LEU A 864 13.40 -26.92 28.89
CA LEU A 864 13.65 -25.74 29.73
C LEU A 864 14.55 -26.08 30.94
N GLU A 865 14.27 -27.19 31.63
CA GLU A 865 15.06 -27.64 32.78
C GLU A 865 16.53 -27.86 32.41
N ARG A 866 16.77 -28.61 31.32
CA ARG A 866 18.12 -28.91 30.85
C ARG A 866 18.86 -27.67 30.35
N PHE A 867 18.15 -26.77 29.68
CA PHE A 867 18.70 -25.48 29.23
C PHE A 867 19.18 -24.64 30.42
N MET A 868 18.37 -24.54 31.48
CA MET A 868 18.74 -23.79 32.69
C MET A 868 19.96 -24.36 33.40
N GLU A 869 20.11 -25.69 33.42
CA GLU A 869 21.32 -26.34 33.91
C GLU A 869 22.56 -25.97 33.09
N ILE A 870 22.42 -25.96 31.75
CA ILE A 870 23.52 -25.58 30.86
C ILE A 870 23.92 -24.13 31.09
N VAL A 871 22.99 -23.22 31.18
CA VAL A 871 23.25 -21.77 31.38
C VAL A 871 23.97 -21.55 32.73
N LYS A 872 23.58 -22.25 33.79
CA LYS A 872 24.27 -22.18 35.11
C LYS A 872 25.77 -22.56 35.03
N GLY A 873 26.13 -23.43 34.08
CA GLY A 873 27.50 -23.87 33.88
C GLY A 873 28.35 -23.00 32.94
N LEU A 874 27.76 -22.00 32.30
CA LEU A 874 28.42 -21.10 31.32
C LEU A 874 28.99 -19.86 31.95
#